data_1fa00fb55999a95c717877fc62ddbca3
#
_entry.id   1fa00fb55999a95c717877fc62ddbca3
#
_cell.length_a   1.000
_cell.length_b   1.000
_cell.length_c   1.000
_cell.angle_alpha   90.00
_cell.angle_beta   90.00
_cell.angle_gamma   90.00
#
_symmetry.space_group_name_H-M   'P 1'
#
loop_
_entity.id
_entity.type
_entity.pdbx_description
1 polymer ?
#
loop_
_entity_poly.entity_id
_entity_poly.type
_entity_poly.pdbx_seq_one_letter_code
_entity_poly.pdbx_strand_id
1 'polypeptide(L)'
;MVYYRLLLSAMLLCSTGAFAQQELKFKPFATQFKTSETIIRAAKKGAANTNALQAPENIRLQDMQTAVRMTWDASSGTGVDPQQVTYTVYDLKEGADGTISAVKRDDVAGATQYDITMNTDAGDPDLAQYGLTAKYGDDQTDIKISEPLAIGKPYALPFADSFKNGNTGNFWWADCASNDDYGLLTDAMLTSSDGDNGCFGFMAGTENEECSLVSHKIALGGVENPVVTFSQYINQQGDVPLTLEVVKPDGTVETVDTKSAVNSGVWGWKTKYANLNKYANERYIVLRFRFTSPTAKILTAIDNITIRDEKKNDISVALSAPEKVVKGQTAKLAIKVENKTASNSPAFQLKVKVNGEEYKSFDVKAAALKAYKSNTYKVDYPTSSVMTGNTSVLLTAEAVMDNDDNPADNVDDKTMNMEDTWRHGVENLKVEMDGDVANLSWSAPLPNEKQITDGFEDYAPWSTTFGEWTLVDGDKATNGGMFEYTDYPHYGELFAFIIMNPSDIGETLEAHTGTQFAAAPYPYYVASTETYYPDADNWLISPELSGKEQTVTFWACNMLSKDLNGNWSENDETFYFKGSKTDTGIKSFTDYYSNGITHRFDIYGGYWAEYKVTVSEGTKYFAIHHTTPGMEGLMLMLDDFTFEIGGTPVSYNVYRDGELVTPAKAMEATVTGNPGGTHTYAVTAVYADGSESLPVSISGTTGIAAVNAEKAASDGTVYSIDGMKVGKQGDKLRPGLYIMNKKKVVVR
;
A
#
# COMPACT_ATOMS: atom_id res chain seq x y z
N MET A 1 -10.75 38.37 -12.22
CA MET A 1 -9.58 38.87 -11.43
C MET A 1 -9.91 39.26 -9.96
N VAL A 2 -11.13 39.56 -9.60
CA VAL A 2 -11.52 39.82 -8.20
C VAL A 2 -11.92 38.52 -7.47
N TYR A 3 -12.46 37.56 -8.15
CA TYR A 3 -12.78 36.22 -7.60
C TYR A 3 -11.54 35.36 -7.29
N TYR A 4 -10.45 35.52 -8.03
CA TYR A 4 -9.20 34.80 -7.83
C TYR A 4 -8.50 35.09 -6.50
N ARG A 5 -8.68 36.27 -5.93
CA ARG A 5 -8.10 36.60 -4.61
C ARG A 5 -8.92 36.11 -3.42
N LEU A 6 -10.18 35.80 -3.64
CA LEU A 6 -11.06 35.27 -2.59
C LEU A 6 -10.90 33.74 -2.42
N LEU A 7 -10.65 32.98 -3.49
CA LEU A 7 -10.40 31.52 -3.39
C LEU A 7 -8.99 31.21 -2.84
N LEU A 8 -7.96 31.96 -3.23
CA LEU A 8 -6.63 31.80 -2.63
C LEU A 8 -6.61 32.18 -1.15
N SER A 9 -7.41 33.18 -0.75
CA SER A 9 -7.57 33.50 0.68
C SER A 9 -8.44 32.45 1.42
N ALA A 10 -9.33 31.73 0.75
CA ALA A 10 -10.12 30.65 1.36
C ALA A 10 -9.26 29.39 1.56
N MET A 11 -8.42 28.97 0.59
CA MET A 11 -7.51 27.83 0.76
C MET A 11 -6.37 28.11 1.75
N LEU A 12 -5.86 29.35 1.83
CA LEU A 12 -4.91 29.76 2.89
C LEU A 12 -5.59 29.92 4.25
N LEU A 13 -6.89 30.19 4.30
CA LEU A 13 -7.69 30.29 5.53
C LEU A 13 -8.23 28.91 5.99
N CYS A 14 -8.37 27.92 5.10
CA CYS A 14 -8.69 26.53 5.51
C CYS A 14 -7.61 25.90 6.37
N SER A 15 -6.33 26.25 6.16
CA SER A 15 -5.23 25.74 6.99
C SER A 15 -5.07 26.45 8.34
N THR A 16 -5.66 27.63 8.52
CA THR A 16 -5.47 28.43 9.74
C THR A 16 -6.76 28.82 10.47
N GLY A 17 -7.93 28.61 9.88
CA GLY A 17 -9.17 29.17 10.39
C GLY A 17 -10.13 28.21 11.09
N ALA A 18 -10.22 26.96 10.69
CA ALA A 18 -11.17 26.01 11.26
C ALA A 18 -10.74 25.49 12.63
N PHE A 19 -9.45 25.30 12.86
CA PHE A 19 -8.93 24.93 14.18
C PHE A 19 -8.82 26.10 15.16
N ALA A 20 -8.81 27.35 14.71
CA ALA A 20 -8.68 28.51 15.58
C ALA A 20 -9.99 28.94 16.30
N GLN A 21 -11.13 28.32 16.00
CA GLN A 21 -12.43 28.65 16.63
C GLN A 21 -13.08 27.54 17.46
N GLN A 22 -12.64 26.29 17.36
CA GLN A 22 -13.01 25.28 18.35
C GLN A 22 -11.90 25.22 19.40
N GLU A 23 -12.21 25.67 20.62
CA GLU A 23 -11.38 25.31 21.79
C GLU A 23 -11.31 23.79 21.85
N LEU A 24 -10.16 23.22 21.53
CA LEU A 24 -9.88 21.80 21.73
C LEU A 24 -10.08 21.50 23.23
N LYS A 25 -11.14 20.78 23.57
CA LYS A 25 -11.42 20.36 24.94
C LYS A 25 -10.93 18.92 25.09
N PHE A 26 -9.73 18.78 25.59
CA PHE A 26 -9.21 17.47 25.98
C PHE A 26 -10.04 16.87 27.11
N LYS A 27 -10.30 15.56 27.05
CA LYS A 27 -10.80 14.85 28.23
C LYS A 27 -9.69 14.77 29.28
N PRO A 28 -10.02 14.98 30.58
CA PRO A 28 -9.02 14.86 31.63
C PRO A 28 -8.27 13.53 31.58
N PHE A 29 -6.98 13.59 31.73
CA PHE A 29 -6.08 12.44 31.77
C PHE A 29 -5.52 12.31 33.19
N ALA A 30 -5.14 11.10 33.62
CA ALA A 30 -4.51 10.91 34.92
C ALA A 30 -3.19 11.71 34.94
N THR A 31 -3.08 12.66 35.83
CA THR A 31 -1.92 13.52 35.98
C THR A 31 -1.15 13.17 37.25
N GLN A 32 0.18 13.32 37.18
CA GLN A 32 0.99 13.32 38.38
C GLN A 32 0.59 14.48 39.31
N PHE A 33 0.89 14.37 40.61
CA PHE A 33 0.73 15.47 41.52
C PHE A 33 1.67 16.62 41.16
N LYS A 34 1.19 17.59 40.41
CA LYS A 34 1.90 18.84 40.20
C LYS A 34 1.74 19.75 41.38
N THR A 35 2.74 20.56 41.70
CA THR A 35 2.68 21.56 42.77
C THR A 35 1.45 22.44 42.62
N SER A 36 0.30 21.99 43.11
CA SER A 36 -0.87 22.83 43.18
C SER A 36 -0.73 23.76 44.39
N GLU A 37 -1.20 24.99 44.26
CA GLU A 37 -1.30 25.93 45.37
C GLU A 37 -2.06 25.35 46.59
N THR A 38 -2.78 24.25 46.40
CA THR A 38 -3.56 23.53 47.39
C THR A 38 -2.71 22.79 48.44
N ILE A 39 -1.51 22.26 48.03
CA ILE A 39 -0.59 21.58 48.97
C ILE A 39 0.04 22.60 49.94
N ILE A 40 0.21 23.84 49.47
CA ILE A 40 0.85 24.92 50.19
C ILE A 40 0.05 25.34 51.48
N ARG A 41 -1.28 25.11 51.51
CA ARG A 41 -2.09 25.55 52.66
C ARG A 41 -1.91 24.74 53.95
N ALA A 42 -1.52 23.47 53.85
CA ALA A 42 -1.31 22.62 55.01
C ALA A 42 0.06 22.79 55.68
N ALA A 43 1.06 23.21 54.90
CA ALA A 43 2.48 23.38 55.36
C ALA A 43 2.78 24.81 55.84
N LYS A 44 1.94 25.81 55.59
CA LYS A 44 2.17 27.21 56.03
C LYS A 44 1.88 27.43 57.50
N LYS A 45 2.74 26.93 58.38
CA LYS A 45 2.93 27.39 59.73
C LYS A 45 4.44 27.48 60.12
N GLY A 46 5.25 27.88 59.19
CA GLY A 46 6.65 28.20 59.48
C GLY A 46 6.84 29.69 59.83
N ALA A 47 7.72 29.99 60.76
CA ALA A 47 8.20 31.33 61.06
C ALA A 47 8.91 31.92 59.84
N ALA A 48 9.04 33.23 59.76
CA ALA A 48 9.79 33.91 58.69
C ALA A 48 11.19 33.31 58.50
N ASN A 49 11.52 32.96 57.26
CA ASN A 49 12.86 32.43 56.92
C ASN A 49 13.90 33.55 57.07
N THR A 50 14.63 33.58 58.20
CA THR A 50 15.65 34.60 58.50
C THR A 50 17.00 34.31 57.89
N ASN A 51 17.30 33.05 57.52
CA ASN A 51 18.59 32.61 56.97
C ASN A 51 18.58 32.36 55.46
N ALA A 52 17.47 32.71 54.79
CA ALA A 52 17.28 32.41 53.37
C ALA A 52 17.54 30.94 53.01
N LEU A 53 17.12 30.00 53.88
CA LEU A 53 17.23 28.56 53.65
C LEU A 53 16.52 28.20 52.35
N GLN A 54 17.24 27.64 51.41
CA GLN A 54 16.72 27.19 50.14
C GLN A 54 16.04 25.83 50.28
N ALA A 55 14.90 25.64 49.58
CA ALA A 55 14.24 24.37 49.54
C ALA A 55 15.13 23.30 48.88
N PRO A 56 14.96 22.02 49.26
CA PRO A 56 15.66 20.94 48.60
C PRO A 56 15.28 20.90 47.11
N GLU A 57 16.27 20.65 46.25
CA GLU A 57 16.11 20.54 44.79
C GLU A 57 16.55 19.17 44.31
N ASN A 58 16.24 18.86 43.01
CA ASN A 58 16.60 17.60 42.36
C ASN A 58 16.17 16.38 43.16
N ILE A 59 14.93 16.40 43.66
CA ILE A 59 14.34 15.28 44.42
C ILE A 59 14.03 14.15 43.46
N ARG A 60 14.80 13.07 43.50
CA ARG A 60 14.67 11.91 42.59
C ARG A 60 14.28 10.67 43.37
N LEU A 61 13.48 9.83 42.72
CA LEU A 61 13.11 8.53 43.24
C LEU A 61 13.77 7.44 42.40
N GLN A 62 14.24 6.38 43.06
CA GLN A 62 14.84 5.22 42.43
C GLN A 62 14.20 3.94 42.97
N ASP A 63 13.90 3.00 42.07
CA ASP A 63 13.35 1.70 42.41
C ASP A 63 14.44 0.74 42.85
N MET A 64 14.48 0.41 44.13
CA MET A 64 15.39 -0.55 44.73
C MET A 64 14.77 -1.93 44.90
N GLN A 65 13.58 -2.20 44.34
CA GLN A 65 12.75 -3.43 44.45
C GLN A 65 12.16 -3.66 45.85
N THR A 66 12.93 -3.51 46.91
CA THR A 66 12.47 -3.66 48.29
C THR A 66 12.30 -2.33 49.02
N ALA A 67 12.62 -1.24 48.34
CA ALA A 67 12.46 0.13 48.82
C ALA A 67 12.35 1.11 47.64
N VAL A 68 11.79 2.27 47.86
CA VAL A 68 11.96 3.45 47.03
C VAL A 68 13.06 4.30 47.71
N ARG A 69 14.18 4.51 46.98
CA ARG A 69 15.22 5.43 47.43
C ARG A 69 14.93 6.84 46.94
N MET A 70 14.79 7.76 47.86
CA MET A 70 14.63 9.18 47.61
C MET A 70 15.99 9.87 47.81
N THR A 71 16.43 10.67 46.84
CA THR A 71 17.66 11.48 46.91
C THR A 71 17.35 12.92 46.56
N TRP A 72 18.14 13.85 47.08
CA TRP A 72 18.00 15.30 46.85
C TRP A 72 19.31 16.04 47.02
N ASP A 73 19.40 17.26 46.49
CA ASP A 73 20.53 18.15 46.74
C ASP A 73 20.39 18.77 48.14
N ALA A 74 21.52 18.85 48.82
CA ALA A 74 21.58 19.47 50.16
C ALA A 74 21.09 20.92 50.11
N SER A 75 20.15 21.26 50.99
CA SER A 75 19.69 22.62 51.12
C SER A 75 20.82 23.55 51.59
N SER A 76 20.88 24.75 51.02
CA SER A 76 21.88 25.76 51.28
C SER A 76 21.25 27.07 51.74
N GLY A 77 22.07 28.00 52.19
CA GLY A 77 21.67 29.35 52.62
C GLY A 77 22.79 30.06 53.33
N THR A 78 22.63 31.35 53.55
CA THR A 78 23.66 32.15 54.26
C THR A 78 23.73 31.70 55.74
N GLY A 79 24.88 31.13 56.14
CA GLY A 79 25.09 30.63 57.49
C GLY A 79 24.46 29.28 57.81
N VAL A 80 23.96 28.59 56.80
CA VAL A 80 23.37 27.23 56.92
C VAL A 80 24.50 26.19 56.87
N ASP A 81 24.61 25.36 57.92
CA ASP A 81 25.41 24.14 57.90
C ASP A 81 24.56 22.96 57.39
N PRO A 82 24.86 22.41 56.21
CA PRO A 82 24.08 21.34 55.64
C PRO A 82 23.96 20.09 56.51
N GLN A 83 24.91 19.84 57.40
CA GLN A 83 24.89 18.69 58.33
C GLN A 83 23.91 18.88 59.46
N GLN A 84 23.45 20.10 59.71
CA GLN A 84 22.44 20.42 60.74
C GLN A 84 21.05 20.67 60.18
N VAL A 85 20.89 20.55 58.85
CA VAL A 85 19.61 20.63 58.22
C VAL A 85 18.82 19.32 58.47
N THR A 86 17.62 19.47 58.97
CA THR A 86 16.67 18.35 59.13
C THR A 86 15.67 18.38 57.99
N TYR A 87 15.62 17.28 57.24
CA TYR A 87 14.64 17.10 56.19
C TYR A 87 13.41 16.29 56.71
N THR A 88 12.23 16.76 56.40
CA THR A 88 11.00 16.02 56.72
C THR A 88 10.44 15.44 55.44
N VAL A 89 10.28 14.09 55.38
CA VAL A 89 9.68 13.33 54.27
C VAL A 89 8.17 13.18 54.54
N TYR A 90 7.39 13.39 53.47
CA TYR A 90 5.94 13.30 53.55
C TYR A 90 5.42 12.29 52.54
N ASP A 91 4.44 11.50 52.96
CA ASP A 91 3.52 10.78 52.04
C ASP A 91 2.49 11.77 51.50
N LEU A 92 2.27 11.72 50.19
CA LEU A 92 1.20 12.48 49.52
C LEU A 92 -0.03 11.60 49.39
N LYS A 93 -1.18 12.10 49.79
CA LYS A 93 -2.48 11.41 49.72
C LYS A 93 -3.50 12.31 49.07
N GLU A 94 -4.14 11.80 48.03
CA GLU A 94 -5.26 12.45 47.37
C GLU A 94 -6.57 12.16 48.16
N GLY A 95 -7.30 13.19 48.51
CA GLY A 95 -8.64 13.10 49.10
C GLY A 95 -9.70 12.85 48.01
N ALA A 96 -10.88 12.41 48.44
CA ALA A 96 -12.02 12.16 47.52
C ALA A 96 -12.51 13.43 46.78
N ASP A 97 -12.08 14.60 47.20
CA ASP A 97 -12.39 15.92 46.65
C ASP A 97 -11.24 16.43 45.70
N GLY A 98 -10.26 15.59 45.42
CA GLY A 98 -9.06 15.95 44.64
C GLY A 98 -8.04 16.79 45.40
N THR A 99 -8.24 17.02 46.72
CA THR A 99 -7.23 17.71 47.54
C THR A 99 -6.06 16.80 47.88
N ILE A 100 -4.83 17.31 47.81
CA ILE A 100 -3.63 16.56 48.16
C ILE A 100 -3.20 16.97 49.56
N SER A 101 -3.12 16.00 50.46
CA SER A 101 -2.63 16.16 51.82
C SER A 101 -1.22 15.56 51.98
N ALA A 102 -0.32 16.28 52.65
CA ALA A 102 1.01 15.79 53.01
C ALA A 102 0.98 15.24 54.43
N VAL A 103 1.26 13.95 54.60
CA VAL A 103 1.33 13.27 55.87
C VAL A 103 2.79 13.01 56.22
N LYS A 104 3.25 13.57 57.34
CA LYS A 104 4.65 13.37 57.78
C LYS A 104 4.94 11.87 57.94
N ARG A 105 6.02 11.43 57.27
CA ARG A 105 6.54 10.08 57.41
C ARG A 105 7.69 10.03 58.40
N ASP A 106 8.76 10.82 58.16
CA ASP A 106 9.98 10.79 59.01
C ASP A 106 10.76 12.11 58.93
N ASP A 107 11.66 12.29 59.89
CA ASP A 107 12.66 13.35 59.92
C ASP A 107 14.06 12.76 59.73
N VAL A 108 14.83 13.32 58.80
CA VAL A 108 16.16 12.84 58.40
C VAL A 108 17.17 14.01 58.58
N ALA A 109 18.08 13.91 59.53
CA ALA A 109 19.04 14.97 59.83
C ALA A 109 20.35 14.77 59.06
N GLY A 110 20.84 15.84 58.42
CA GLY A 110 22.16 15.88 57.74
C GLY A 110 22.37 14.90 56.58
N ALA A 111 21.31 14.36 56.04
CA ALA A 111 21.38 13.38 54.95
C ALA A 111 20.75 13.92 53.66
N THR A 112 21.13 13.37 52.54
CA THR A 112 20.61 13.69 51.19
C THR A 112 19.96 12.49 50.53
N GLN A 113 19.65 11.44 51.30
CA GLN A 113 18.89 10.29 50.84
C GLN A 113 18.08 9.68 51.98
N TYR A 114 16.97 8.98 51.58
CA TYR A 114 16.09 8.24 52.47
C TYR A 114 15.48 7.08 51.77
N ASP A 115 15.49 5.87 52.38
CA ASP A 115 14.92 4.66 51.79
C ASP A 115 13.53 4.37 52.40
N ILE A 116 12.51 4.34 51.55
CA ILE A 116 11.15 4.06 51.92
C ILE A 116 10.87 2.56 51.66
N THR A 117 10.87 1.77 52.71
CA THR A 117 10.70 0.30 52.60
C THR A 117 9.34 -0.06 52.04
N MET A 118 9.33 -0.73 50.90
CA MET A 118 8.14 -1.29 50.24
C MET A 118 8.57 -2.20 49.11
N ASN A 119 7.75 -3.22 48.78
CA ASN A 119 7.94 -3.99 47.57
C ASN A 119 7.38 -3.22 46.36
N THR A 120 8.24 -2.64 45.57
CA THR A 120 7.87 -1.77 44.44
C THR A 120 7.24 -2.52 43.26
N ASP A 121 7.29 -3.87 43.23
CA ASP A 121 6.67 -4.72 42.20
C ASP A 121 5.41 -5.43 42.69
N ALA A 122 4.87 -5.06 43.85
CA ALA A 122 3.65 -5.61 44.41
C ALA A 122 2.48 -4.64 44.32
N GLY A 123 1.27 -5.21 44.23
CA GLY A 123 0.03 -4.45 44.12
C GLY A 123 -0.32 -4.04 42.68
N ASP A 124 -1.36 -3.28 42.52
CA ASP A 124 -1.78 -2.73 41.25
C ASP A 124 -0.78 -1.64 40.79
N PRO A 125 -0.65 -1.40 39.50
CA PRO A 125 0.15 -0.30 38.98
C PRO A 125 -0.30 1.05 39.57
N ASP A 126 0.68 1.83 40.09
CA ASP A 126 0.44 3.10 40.75
C ASP A 126 1.70 3.99 40.59
N LEU A 127 1.58 5.26 40.99
CA LEU A 127 2.65 6.24 41.03
C LEU A 127 3.02 6.59 42.48
N ALA A 128 4.30 6.43 42.81
CA ALA A 128 4.82 6.93 44.08
C ALA A 128 5.37 8.35 43.89
N GLN A 129 4.89 9.28 44.72
CA GLN A 129 5.45 10.63 44.88
C GLN A 129 5.53 10.98 46.33
N TYR A 130 6.55 11.73 46.70
CA TYR A 130 6.79 12.13 48.09
C TYR A 130 7.09 13.62 48.18
N GLY A 131 6.70 14.20 49.30
CA GLY A 131 7.03 15.58 49.64
C GLY A 131 8.30 15.67 50.51
N LEU A 132 9.04 16.76 50.39
CA LEU A 132 10.22 17.04 51.19
C LEU A 132 10.25 18.51 51.62
N THR A 133 10.54 18.79 52.91
CA THR A 133 10.88 20.10 53.38
C THR A 133 12.27 20.08 54.04
N ALA A 134 12.93 21.21 54.10
CA ALA A 134 14.14 21.41 54.88
C ALA A 134 13.90 22.36 56.04
N LYS A 135 14.52 22.08 57.20
CA LYS A 135 14.44 22.91 58.41
C LYS A 135 15.85 23.13 58.98
N TYR A 136 16.19 24.39 59.31
CA TYR A 136 17.43 24.79 59.98
C TYR A 136 17.11 25.81 61.05
N GLY A 137 17.32 25.49 62.31
CA GLY A 137 16.84 26.30 63.42
C GLY A 137 15.33 26.44 63.42
N ASP A 138 14.85 27.67 63.35
CA ASP A 138 13.41 27.98 63.28
C ASP A 138 12.90 28.14 61.81
N ASP A 139 13.83 28.19 60.83
CA ASP A 139 13.48 28.34 59.43
C ASP A 139 13.09 26.99 58.81
N GLN A 140 11.99 27.00 58.05
CA GLN A 140 11.47 25.84 57.33
C GLN A 140 11.06 26.25 55.92
N THR A 141 11.43 25.44 54.94
CA THR A 141 11.05 25.66 53.54
C THR A 141 9.62 25.20 53.24
N ASP A 142 9.06 25.68 52.15
CA ASP A 142 7.89 25.09 51.55
C ASP A 142 8.19 23.64 51.10
N ILE A 143 7.11 22.82 51.04
CA ILE A 143 7.22 21.44 50.58
C ILE A 143 7.56 21.42 49.07
N LYS A 144 8.54 20.61 48.71
CA LYS A 144 8.84 20.25 47.33
C LYS A 144 8.41 18.81 47.07
N ILE A 145 7.88 18.55 45.89
CA ILE A 145 7.42 17.24 45.49
C ILE A 145 8.45 16.57 44.58
N SER A 146 8.67 15.28 44.78
CA SER A 146 9.52 14.47 43.88
C SER A 146 8.85 14.29 42.50
N GLU A 147 9.69 13.96 41.51
CA GLU A 147 9.16 13.35 40.29
C GLU A 147 8.46 12.04 40.62
N PRO A 148 7.45 11.62 39.81
CA PRO A 148 6.76 10.34 40.03
C PRO A 148 7.66 9.16 39.68
N LEU A 149 7.46 8.05 40.40
CA LEU A 149 8.06 6.76 40.11
C LEU A 149 6.96 5.72 39.92
N ALA A 150 6.97 5.00 38.83
CA ALA A 150 6.05 3.88 38.61
C ALA A 150 6.33 2.75 39.61
N ILE A 151 5.31 2.33 40.34
CA ILE A 151 5.31 1.19 41.26
C ILE A 151 4.21 0.21 40.90
N GLY A 152 4.14 -0.94 41.60
CA GLY A 152 3.19 -1.99 41.34
C GLY A 152 3.73 -3.04 40.37
N LYS A 153 2.90 -4.06 40.12
CA LYS A 153 3.26 -5.19 39.28
C LYS A 153 3.46 -4.77 37.83
N PRO A 154 4.60 -5.11 37.21
CA PRO A 154 4.80 -4.85 35.79
C PRO A 154 3.77 -5.54 34.90
N TYR A 155 3.31 -4.85 33.86
CA TYR A 155 2.48 -5.45 32.80
C TYR A 155 3.29 -6.46 31.99
N ALA A 156 2.66 -7.58 31.69
CA ALA A 156 3.23 -8.63 30.84
C ALA A 156 2.85 -8.39 29.37
N LEU A 157 3.69 -8.89 28.44
CA LEU A 157 3.38 -8.89 27.02
C LEU A 157 2.43 -10.03 26.62
N PRO A 158 1.63 -9.89 25.55
CA PRO A 158 1.49 -8.69 24.70
C PRO A 158 0.67 -7.58 25.38
N PHE A 159 1.04 -6.34 25.10
CA PHE A 159 0.29 -5.17 25.56
C PHE A 159 -0.22 -4.39 24.33
N ALA A 160 -1.42 -3.85 24.40
CA ALA A 160 -1.99 -2.97 23.41
C ALA A 160 -2.92 -1.94 24.06
N ASP A 161 -2.82 -0.70 23.61
CA ASP A 161 -3.77 0.37 23.97
C ASP A 161 -3.94 1.29 22.76
N SER A 162 -5.20 1.47 22.36
CA SER A 162 -5.63 2.34 21.25
C SER A 162 -6.42 3.55 21.74
N PHE A 163 -6.47 3.81 23.05
CA PHE A 163 -7.24 4.90 23.64
C PHE A 163 -8.73 4.90 23.25
N LYS A 164 -9.25 3.75 22.90
CA LYS A 164 -10.61 3.53 22.37
C LYS A 164 -11.69 4.32 23.10
N ASN A 165 -12.50 5.07 22.34
CA ASN A 165 -13.55 5.95 22.86
C ASN A 165 -13.03 7.01 23.86
N GLY A 166 -11.77 7.41 23.74
CA GLY A 166 -11.12 8.32 24.65
C GLY A 166 -11.06 7.75 26.07
N ASN A 167 -10.74 6.46 26.18
CA ASN A 167 -10.54 5.77 27.45
C ASN A 167 -9.17 5.11 27.45
N THR A 168 -8.44 5.24 28.53
CA THR A 168 -7.22 4.50 28.81
C THR A 168 -7.35 3.92 30.20
N GLY A 169 -6.91 2.69 30.39
CA GLY A 169 -6.78 2.17 31.75
C GLY A 169 -5.77 2.97 32.56
N ASN A 170 -5.48 2.57 33.80
CA ASN A 170 -4.45 3.19 34.65
C ASN A 170 -3.02 2.85 34.14
N PHE A 171 -2.81 2.73 32.82
CA PHE A 171 -1.52 2.33 32.27
C PHE A 171 -0.60 3.52 31.96
N TRP A 172 -1.18 4.68 31.64
CA TRP A 172 -0.45 5.87 31.23
C TRP A 172 -0.65 7.01 32.22
N TRP A 173 0.36 7.85 32.33
CA TRP A 173 0.20 9.20 32.92
C TRP A 173 0.86 10.23 31.99
N ALA A 174 0.48 11.48 32.15
CA ALA A 174 1.04 12.58 31.40
C ALA A 174 1.93 13.45 32.30
N ASP A 175 3.09 13.82 31.74
CA ASP A 175 4.00 14.81 32.33
C ASP A 175 4.18 15.96 31.35
N CYS A 176 3.34 16.99 31.51
CA CYS A 176 3.25 18.14 30.60
C CYS A 176 3.25 19.45 31.41
N ALA A 177 3.67 20.55 30.78
CA ALA A 177 3.80 21.85 31.46
C ALA A 177 2.41 22.43 31.84
N SER A 178 1.41 22.26 30.99
CA SER A 178 0.02 22.72 31.19
C SER A 178 -0.95 21.56 31.13
N ASN A 179 -2.03 21.61 31.92
CA ASN A 179 -3.09 20.60 31.89
C ASN A 179 -4.10 20.83 30.77
N ASP A 180 -4.07 21.98 30.12
CA ASP A 180 -5.03 22.36 29.08
C ASP A 180 -4.52 22.02 27.64
N ASP A 181 -3.25 21.61 27.52
CA ASP A 181 -2.58 21.44 26.26
C ASP A 181 -2.46 19.97 25.80
N TYR A 182 -3.02 19.02 26.56
CA TYR A 182 -2.99 17.59 26.22
C TYR A 182 -4.20 16.85 26.77
N GLY A 183 -4.44 15.67 26.21
CA GLY A 183 -5.46 14.75 26.71
C GLY A 183 -5.97 13.79 25.64
N LEU A 184 -7.08 13.14 26.00
CA LEU A 184 -7.73 12.19 25.09
C LEU A 184 -8.63 12.94 24.10
N LEU A 185 -8.46 12.63 22.83
CA LEU A 185 -9.25 13.12 21.71
C LEU A 185 -10.20 12.01 21.23
N THR A 186 -11.30 12.42 20.62
CA THR A 186 -12.23 11.52 19.90
C THR A 186 -12.31 11.90 18.44
N ASP A 187 -12.87 11.05 17.59
CA ASP A 187 -12.98 11.27 16.15
C ASP A 187 -13.71 12.56 15.75
N ALA A 188 -14.50 13.13 16.66
CA ALA A 188 -15.08 14.47 16.46
C ALA A 188 -14.03 15.60 16.38
N MET A 189 -12.82 15.36 16.85
CA MET A 189 -11.73 16.33 16.91
C MET A 189 -10.55 15.92 16.02
N LEU A 190 -10.21 14.65 16.01
CA LEU A 190 -9.18 14.03 15.17
C LEU A 190 -9.55 12.55 14.99
N THR A 191 -9.77 12.13 13.75
CA THR A 191 -10.03 10.72 13.44
C THR A 191 -8.86 9.86 13.91
N SER A 192 -9.15 8.82 14.71
CA SER A 192 -8.16 7.89 15.25
C SER A 192 -7.47 7.09 14.13
N SER A 193 -6.28 6.56 14.40
CA SER A 193 -5.49 5.86 13.40
C SER A 193 -6.07 4.51 12.96
N ASP A 194 -6.95 3.94 13.79
CA ASP A 194 -7.60 2.63 13.60
C ASP A 194 -9.13 2.70 13.57
N GLY A 195 -9.71 3.91 13.59
CA GLY A 195 -11.16 4.14 13.50
C GLY A 195 -11.94 3.77 14.76
N ASP A 196 -11.29 3.66 15.92
CA ASP A 196 -11.93 3.23 17.18
C ASP A 196 -12.39 4.37 18.09
N ASN A 197 -12.34 5.62 17.58
CA ASN A 197 -12.82 6.84 18.24
C ASN A 197 -11.96 7.25 19.46
N GLY A 198 -10.64 7.15 19.38
CA GLY A 198 -9.77 7.60 20.45
C GLY A 198 -8.29 7.75 20.09
N CYS A 199 -7.63 8.77 20.63
CA CYS A 199 -6.16 8.91 20.59
C CYS A 199 -5.71 9.84 21.72
N PHE A 200 -4.41 9.87 22.04
CA PHE A 200 -3.81 10.86 22.94
C PHE A 200 -3.26 12.03 22.13
N GLY A 201 -3.73 13.23 22.37
CA GLY A 201 -3.33 14.45 21.69
C GLY A 201 -2.53 15.41 22.56
N PHE A 202 -1.65 16.19 21.91
CA PHE A 202 -0.89 17.28 22.47
C PHE A 202 -0.87 18.48 21.52
N MET A 203 -1.15 19.67 22.05
CA MET A 203 -1.08 20.93 21.31
C MET A 203 -0.48 22.00 22.22
N ALA A 204 0.80 22.29 22.04
CA ALA A 204 1.55 23.24 22.88
C ALA A 204 0.91 24.63 22.92
N GLY A 205 0.82 25.22 24.10
CA GLY A 205 0.38 26.61 24.30
C GLY A 205 1.49 27.60 23.94
N THR A 206 2.75 27.21 24.08
CA THR A 206 3.95 28.03 23.86
C THR A 206 4.99 27.32 22.98
N GLU A 207 5.93 28.08 22.44
CA GLU A 207 7.09 27.51 21.70
C GLU A 207 7.99 26.67 22.64
N ASN A 208 8.54 25.58 22.09
CA ASN A 208 9.44 24.65 22.78
C ASN A 208 8.84 24.02 24.03
N GLU A 209 7.53 23.96 24.09
CA GLU A 209 6.83 23.25 25.16
C GLU A 209 6.98 21.75 25.00
N GLU A 210 7.19 21.08 26.13
CA GLU A 210 7.32 19.63 26.19
C GLU A 210 6.13 19.00 26.89
N CYS A 211 5.72 17.83 26.39
CA CYS A 211 4.74 16.96 27.00
C CYS A 211 5.18 15.51 26.83
N SER A 212 5.04 14.71 27.87
CA SER A 212 5.37 13.30 27.84
C SER A 212 4.17 12.44 28.20
N LEU A 213 3.88 11.43 27.38
CA LEU A 213 3.02 10.32 27.73
C LEU A 213 3.91 9.19 28.26
N VAL A 214 3.68 8.75 29.49
CA VAL A 214 4.56 7.83 30.22
C VAL A 214 3.80 6.59 30.64
N SER A 215 4.36 5.39 30.41
CA SER A 215 3.76 4.14 30.80
C SER A 215 4.05 3.77 32.25
N HIS A 216 3.25 2.89 32.85
CA HIS A 216 3.68 2.09 33.99
C HIS A 216 4.74 1.06 33.58
N LYS A 217 5.19 0.25 34.55
CA LYS A 217 6.19 -0.79 34.36
C LYS A 217 5.77 -1.84 33.35
N ILE A 218 6.66 -2.22 32.44
CA ILE A 218 6.46 -3.25 31.41
C ILE A 218 7.55 -4.31 31.59
N ALA A 219 7.15 -5.57 31.80
CA ALA A 219 8.10 -6.68 31.88
C ALA A 219 8.39 -7.22 30.49
N LEU A 220 9.67 -7.25 30.09
CA LEU A 220 10.14 -7.84 28.85
C LEU A 220 10.70 -9.26 29.04
N GLY A 221 10.78 -9.75 30.29
CA GLY A 221 11.39 -11.04 30.59
C GLY A 221 10.70 -12.22 29.92
N GLY A 222 11.48 -13.08 29.28
CA GLY A 222 11.00 -14.27 28.55
C GLY A 222 10.53 -14.00 27.12
N VAL A 223 10.74 -12.81 26.61
CA VAL A 223 10.41 -12.39 25.25
C VAL A 223 11.70 -12.32 24.43
N GLU A 224 11.72 -12.93 23.25
CA GLU A 224 12.93 -13.01 22.43
C GLU A 224 13.16 -11.77 21.57
N ASN A 225 12.09 -11.17 21.07
CA ASN A 225 12.15 -10.03 20.14
C ASN A 225 11.07 -8.97 20.44
N PRO A 226 11.15 -8.29 21.61
CA PRO A 226 10.18 -7.28 21.98
C PRO A 226 10.23 -6.09 21.04
N VAL A 227 9.10 -5.76 20.44
CA VAL A 227 8.93 -4.63 19.53
C VAL A 227 7.77 -3.77 20.01
N VAL A 228 7.97 -2.46 20.05
CA VAL A 228 6.91 -1.47 20.19
C VAL A 228 6.52 -0.93 18.81
N THR A 229 5.22 -0.87 18.53
CA THR A 229 4.66 -0.14 17.39
C THR A 229 3.66 0.89 17.87
N PHE A 230 3.53 1.99 17.16
CA PHE A 230 2.58 3.05 17.48
C PHE A 230 2.31 3.91 16.24
N SER A 231 1.18 4.60 16.21
CA SER A 231 0.85 5.61 15.19
C SER A 231 1.09 7.00 15.74
N GLN A 232 1.78 7.86 14.98
CA GLN A 232 1.95 9.28 15.28
C GLN A 232 1.27 10.11 14.20
N TYR A 233 0.46 11.10 14.61
CA TYR A 233 -0.14 12.06 13.70
C TYR A 233 0.81 13.21 13.40
N ILE A 234 1.07 13.46 12.11
CA ILE A 234 1.87 14.58 11.59
C ILE A 234 0.91 15.61 11.02
N ASN A 235 0.92 16.82 11.57
CA ASN A 235 0.06 17.91 11.12
C ASN A 235 0.61 18.57 9.85
N GLN A 236 -0.26 19.02 8.97
CA GLN A 236 0.10 19.80 7.77
C GLN A 236 0.81 21.14 8.10
N GLN A 237 0.50 21.71 9.26
CA GLN A 237 1.09 22.99 9.71
C GLN A 237 2.54 22.84 10.22
N GLY A 238 2.99 21.63 10.47
CA GLY A 238 4.33 21.33 10.94
C GLY A 238 4.42 20.02 11.71
N ASP A 239 5.61 19.46 11.77
CA ASP A 239 5.90 18.27 12.56
C ASP A 239 6.22 18.67 14.01
N VAL A 240 5.61 17.96 14.97
CA VAL A 240 6.00 17.99 16.37
C VAL A 240 6.92 16.79 16.64
N PRO A 241 8.21 16.99 16.85
CA PRO A 241 9.14 15.90 17.12
C PRO A 241 8.67 15.04 18.28
N LEU A 242 8.65 13.73 18.06
CA LEU A 242 8.36 12.71 19.06
C LEU A 242 9.62 11.88 19.31
N THR A 243 10.09 11.88 20.54
CA THR A 243 11.19 11.03 21.00
C THR A 243 10.65 9.90 21.85
N LEU A 244 10.95 8.64 21.47
CA LEU A 244 10.71 7.49 22.32
C LEU A 244 11.90 7.27 23.26
N GLU A 245 11.63 7.16 24.54
CA GLU A 245 12.63 6.93 25.56
C GLU A 245 12.27 5.72 26.43
N VAL A 246 13.28 5.00 26.87
CA VAL A 246 13.17 3.92 27.84
C VAL A 246 13.78 4.40 29.16
N VAL A 247 12.98 4.33 30.23
CA VAL A 247 13.46 4.56 31.60
C VAL A 247 13.67 3.19 32.24
N LYS A 248 14.90 2.92 32.69
CA LYS A 248 15.30 1.66 33.35
C LYS A 248 15.02 1.70 34.86
N PRO A 249 15.05 0.54 35.53
CA PRO A 249 14.81 0.47 36.98
C PRO A 249 15.76 1.34 37.82
N ASP A 250 16.96 1.59 37.33
CA ASP A 250 17.98 2.46 37.99
C ASP A 250 17.73 3.96 37.75
N GLY A 251 16.66 4.31 37.01
CA GLY A 251 16.34 5.68 36.63
C GLY A 251 17.10 6.21 35.41
N THR A 252 17.95 5.39 34.79
CA THR A 252 18.64 5.76 33.53
C THR A 252 17.63 5.91 32.41
N VAL A 253 17.72 7.02 31.67
CA VAL A 253 16.87 7.31 30.51
C VAL A 253 17.71 7.15 29.24
N GLU A 254 17.21 6.36 28.30
CA GLU A 254 17.84 6.15 27.01
C GLU A 254 16.87 6.43 25.88
N THR A 255 17.30 7.21 24.89
CA THR A 255 16.53 7.44 23.65
C THR A 255 16.57 6.19 22.78
N VAL A 256 15.42 5.80 22.25
CA VAL A 256 15.25 4.67 21.33
C VAL A 256 15.04 5.20 19.92
N ASP A 257 15.84 4.72 18.98
CA ASP A 257 15.69 5.07 17.56
C ASP A 257 14.41 4.46 16.98
N THR A 258 13.48 5.30 16.53
CA THR A 258 12.23 4.89 15.90
C THR A 258 12.33 4.95 14.39
N LYS A 259 11.68 4.00 13.72
CA LYS A 259 11.61 3.91 12.25
C LYS A 259 10.17 3.95 11.79
N SER A 260 9.94 4.47 10.59
CA SER A 260 8.61 4.44 9.98
C SER A 260 8.36 3.11 9.28
N ALA A 261 7.24 2.47 9.61
CA ALA A 261 6.81 1.22 8.97
C ALA A 261 6.22 1.49 7.57
N VAL A 262 5.42 2.54 7.42
CA VAL A 262 4.74 2.89 6.16
C VAL A 262 5.13 4.30 5.73
N ASN A 263 5.44 4.48 4.45
CA ASN A 263 5.70 5.78 3.83
C ASN A 263 4.50 6.14 2.96
N SER A 264 3.40 6.54 3.54
CA SER A 264 2.32 7.17 2.81
C SER A 264 2.25 8.64 3.20
N GLY A 265 2.25 9.52 2.21
CA GLY A 265 2.08 10.95 2.38
C GLY A 265 3.12 11.68 3.26
N VAL A 266 3.04 12.99 3.31
CA VAL A 266 3.86 13.84 4.19
C VAL A 266 3.17 14.05 5.54
N TRP A 267 1.83 14.07 5.55
CA TRP A 267 0.97 14.35 6.70
C TRP A 267 0.13 13.14 7.12
N GLY A 268 -0.66 13.30 8.16
CA GLY A 268 -1.55 12.26 8.66
C GLY A 268 -0.87 11.25 9.58
N TRP A 269 -1.54 10.12 9.81
CA TRP A 269 -1.04 9.07 10.67
C TRP A 269 0.14 8.33 10.06
N LYS A 270 1.19 8.15 10.85
CA LYS A 270 2.41 7.41 10.49
C LYS A 270 2.66 6.31 11.51
N THR A 271 2.67 5.07 11.07
CA THR A 271 3.06 3.95 11.94
C THR A 271 4.58 3.95 12.13
N LYS A 272 5.00 3.99 13.38
CA LYS A 272 6.40 3.89 13.79
C LYS A 272 6.62 2.63 14.62
N TYR A 273 7.86 2.18 14.66
CA TYR A 273 8.27 1.03 15.45
C TYR A 273 9.68 1.19 15.99
N ALA A 274 9.96 0.47 17.08
CA ALA A 274 11.29 0.34 17.62
C ALA A 274 11.50 -1.05 18.24
N ASN A 275 12.71 -1.59 18.09
CA ASN A 275 13.10 -2.83 18.71
C ASN A 275 13.62 -2.57 20.14
N LEU A 276 13.12 -3.33 21.10
CA LEU A 276 13.42 -3.21 22.51
C LEU A 276 14.37 -4.31 23.03
N ASN A 277 14.98 -5.13 22.15
CA ASN A 277 15.85 -6.26 22.51
C ASN A 277 17.00 -5.87 23.46
N LYS A 278 17.52 -4.65 23.34
CA LYS A 278 18.54 -4.12 24.22
C LYS A 278 18.13 -4.16 25.71
N TYR A 279 16.82 -4.10 25.97
CA TYR A 279 16.24 -4.01 27.31
C TYR A 279 15.60 -5.33 27.80
N ALA A 280 15.69 -6.42 27.03
CA ALA A 280 15.05 -7.71 27.35
C ALA A 280 15.52 -8.32 28.68
N ASN A 281 16.72 -7.95 29.16
CA ASN A 281 17.27 -8.40 30.43
C ASN A 281 16.98 -7.47 31.61
N GLU A 282 16.32 -6.31 31.37
CA GLU A 282 15.91 -5.43 32.45
C GLU A 282 14.73 -6.06 33.23
N ARG A 283 14.65 -5.82 34.52
CA ARG A 283 13.54 -6.29 35.35
C ARG A 283 12.20 -5.80 34.85
N TYR A 284 12.17 -4.56 34.40
CA TYR A 284 11.10 -3.91 33.67
C TYR A 284 11.65 -2.71 32.93
N ILE A 285 10.85 -2.12 32.05
CA ILE A 285 11.07 -0.81 31.45
C ILE A 285 9.84 0.08 31.68
N VAL A 286 10.03 1.40 31.59
CA VAL A 286 8.97 2.38 31.44
C VAL A 286 9.18 3.09 30.10
N LEU A 287 8.16 3.16 29.26
CA LEU A 287 8.21 3.88 27.99
C LEU A 287 7.77 5.33 28.22
N ARG A 288 8.50 6.26 27.61
CA ARG A 288 8.17 7.68 27.61
C ARG A 288 8.16 8.20 26.18
N PHE A 289 7.00 8.65 25.71
CA PHE A 289 6.80 9.32 24.44
C PHE A 289 6.86 10.81 24.70
N ARG A 290 7.98 11.45 24.41
CA ARG A 290 8.20 12.87 24.65
C ARG A 290 7.99 13.67 23.39
N PHE A 291 7.03 14.56 23.41
CA PHE A 291 6.73 15.55 22.37
C PHE A 291 7.46 16.86 22.72
N THR A 292 8.06 17.49 21.71
CA THR A 292 8.66 18.82 21.84
C THR A 292 8.14 19.69 20.71
N SER A 293 7.23 20.60 20.99
CA SER A 293 6.64 21.44 19.96
C SER A 293 7.53 22.63 19.62
N PRO A 294 8.05 22.75 18.39
CA PRO A 294 8.89 23.88 18.01
C PRO A 294 8.12 25.20 17.94
N THR A 295 6.79 25.12 17.78
CA THR A 295 5.90 26.27 17.67
C THR A 295 4.61 26.00 18.45
N ALA A 296 3.97 27.08 18.95
CA ALA A 296 2.67 26.95 19.61
C ALA A 296 1.56 26.56 18.62
N LYS A 297 0.52 25.88 19.15
CA LYS A 297 -0.74 25.56 18.47
C LYS A 297 -0.63 24.58 17.30
N ILE A 298 0.38 23.73 17.25
CA ILE A 298 0.42 22.59 16.33
C ILE A 298 -0.07 21.35 17.09
N LEU A 299 -1.15 20.75 16.58
CA LEU A 299 -1.67 19.49 17.14
C LEU A 299 -0.82 18.32 16.63
N THR A 300 -0.40 17.46 17.56
CA THR A 300 0.09 16.11 17.27
C THR A 300 -0.67 15.10 18.12
N ALA A 301 -0.61 13.84 17.75
CA ALA A 301 -1.25 12.78 18.53
C ALA A 301 -0.46 11.47 18.41
N ILE A 302 -0.71 10.58 19.37
CA ILE A 302 -0.23 9.19 19.36
C ILE A 302 -1.41 8.25 19.59
N ASP A 303 -1.35 7.09 18.93
CA ASP A 303 -2.42 6.12 18.96
C ASP A 303 -1.92 4.69 18.70
N ASN A 304 -2.77 3.70 18.96
CA ASN A 304 -2.56 2.29 18.61
C ASN A 304 -1.17 1.78 19.04
N ILE A 305 -0.84 1.98 20.32
CA ILE A 305 0.44 1.54 20.89
C ILE A 305 0.37 0.05 21.19
N THR A 306 1.26 -0.75 20.59
CA THR A 306 1.38 -2.17 20.91
C THR A 306 2.82 -2.52 21.28
N ILE A 307 2.97 -3.45 22.21
CA ILE A 307 4.27 -4.03 22.60
C ILE A 307 4.10 -5.54 22.61
N ARG A 308 4.85 -6.23 21.78
CA ARG A 308 4.73 -7.68 21.61
C ARG A 308 6.07 -8.35 21.36
N ASP A 309 6.10 -9.67 21.58
CA ASP A 309 7.17 -10.52 21.06
C ASP A 309 6.93 -10.72 19.58
N GLU A 310 7.76 -10.12 18.74
CA GLU A 310 7.60 -10.19 17.31
C GLU A 310 8.45 -11.32 16.73
N LYS A 311 7.99 -11.93 15.65
CA LYS A 311 8.77 -12.91 14.90
C LYS A 311 10.01 -12.27 14.31
N LYS A 312 11.11 -13.01 14.21
CA LYS A 312 12.38 -12.49 13.69
C LYS A 312 12.35 -12.39 12.17
N ASN A 313 11.78 -13.40 11.54
CA ASN A 313 11.65 -13.52 10.10
C ASN A 313 10.22 -13.94 9.77
N ASP A 314 9.51 -13.12 9.03
CA ASP A 314 8.13 -13.38 8.63
C ASP A 314 7.85 -12.55 7.38
N ILE A 315 7.68 -13.21 6.24
CA ILE A 315 7.27 -12.57 4.99
C ILE A 315 5.96 -13.18 4.55
N SER A 316 5.10 -12.40 3.93
CA SER A 316 3.86 -12.90 3.35
C SER A 316 3.80 -12.63 1.86
N VAL A 317 3.07 -13.49 1.15
CA VAL A 317 2.86 -13.40 -0.29
C VAL A 317 1.39 -13.19 -0.58
N ALA A 318 1.08 -12.27 -1.48
CA ALA A 318 -0.25 -12.09 -2.04
C ALA A 318 -0.16 -12.03 -3.58
N LEU A 319 -0.84 -12.95 -4.24
CA LEU A 319 -0.90 -13.05 -5.69
C LEU A 319 -2.16 -12.37 -6.21
N SER A 320 -1.98 -11.41 -7.11
CA SER A 320 -3.06 -10.83 -7.91
C SER A 320 -2.95 -11.34 -9.34
N ALA A 321 -4.05 -11.88 -9.86
CA ALA A 321 -4.16 -12.39 -11.21
C ALA A 321 -5.59 -12.11 -11.72
N PRO A 322 -5.80 -11.94 -13.03
CA PRO A 322 -7.15 -11.83 -13.58
C PRO A 322 -7.91 -13.15 -13.34
N GLU A 323 -9.18 -13.06 -13.01
CA GLU A 323 -10.04 -14.25 -12.86
C GLU A 323 -10.23 -14.98 -14.18
N LYS A 324 -10.18 -14.24 -15.29
CA LYS A 324 -10.37 -14.73 -16.65
C LYS A 324 -9.32 -14.15 -17.59
N VAL A 325 -8.92 -14.92 -18.57
CA VAL A 325 -8.06 -14.47 -19.68
C VAL A 325 -8.51 -15.14 -20.97
N VAL A 326 -8.53 -14.38 -22.05
CA VAL A 326 -8.77 -14.94 -23.38
C VAL A 326 -7.50 -15.66 -23.86
N LYS A 327 -7.65 -16.89 -24.35
CA LYS A 327 -6.54 -17.67 -24.94
C LYS A 327 -5.85 -16.86 -26.02
N GLY A 328 -4.50 -16.85 -26.00
CA GLY A 328 -3.66 -16.02 -26.88
C GLY A 328 -3.31 -14.65 -26.30
N GLN A 329 -3.95 -14.19 -25.23
CA GLN A 329 -3.58 -12.98 -24.52
C GLN A 329 -2.56 -13.26 -23.41
N THR A 330 -1.88 -12.22 -22.97
CA THR A 330 -0.92 -12.29 -21.86
C THR A 330 -1.61 -11.87 -20.56
N ALA A 331 -1.71 -12.80 -19.60
CA ALA A 331 -2.16 -12.48 -18.26
C ALA A 331 -1.08 -11.70 -17.50
N LYS A 332 -1.46 -10.58 -16.89
CA LYS A 332 -0.59 -9.77 -16.05
C LYS A 332 -0.76 -10.20 -14.60
N LEU A 333 0.30 -10.73 -14.01
CA LEU A 333 0.32 -11.16 -12.62
C LEU A 333 1.10 -10.15 -11.79
N ALA A 334 0.61 -9.86 -10.59
CA ALA A 334 1.32 -9.03 -9.62
C ALA A 334 1.45 -9.81 -8.30
N ILE A 335 2.66 -9.94 -7.79
CA ILE A 335 2.95 -10.64 -6.54
C ILE A 335 3.46 -9.62 -5.54
N LYS A 336 2.66 -9.29 -4.54
CA LYS A 336 3.07 -8.48 -3.41
C LYS A 336 3.74 -9.39 -2.38
N VAL A 337 4.99 -9.08 -2.03
CA VAL A 337 5.69 -9.71 -0.91
C VAL A 337 5.88 -8.66 0.16
N GLU A 338 5.45 -8.94 1.38
CA GLU A 338 5.48 -8.03 2.51
C GLU A 338 6.30 -8.62 3.66
N ASN A 339 7.21 -7.82 4.21
CA ASN A 339 7.93 -8.16 5.43
C ASN A 339 7.09 -7.72 6.64
N LYS A 340 6.69 -8.68 7.48
CA LYS A 340 5.85 -8.46 8.67
C LYS A 340 6.65 -8.10 9.93
N THR A 341 7.98 -7.96 9.82
CA THR A 341 8.85 -7.79 10.98
C THR A 341 9.59 -6.46 11.02
N ALA A 342 10.04 -6.08 12.22
CA ALA A 342 10.87 -4.90 12.47
C ALA A 342 12.32 -5.03 11.94
N SER A 343 12.67 -6.17 11.36
CA SER A 343 14.00 -6.46 10.80
C SER A 343 13.93 -6.51 9.27
N ASN A 344 15.05 -6.22 8.61
CA ASN A 344 15.12 -6.46 7.16
C ASN A 344 15.08 -7.98 6.88
N SER A 345 14.41 -8.40 5.81
CA SER A 345 14.31 -9.81 5.46
C SER A 345 15.68 -10.46 5.20
N PRO A 346 15.87 -11.74 5.53
CA PRO A 346 16.90 -12.56 4.92
C PRO A 346 16.77 -12.62 3.39
N ALA A 347 17.69 -13.30 2.73
CA ALA A 347 17.53 -13.63 1.32
C ALA A 347 16.46 -14.73 1.18
N PHE A 348 15.67 -14.66 0.11
CA PHE A 348 14.66 -15.66 -0.24
C PHE A 348 14.51 -15.80 -1.74
N GLN A 349 13.87 -16.87 -2.19
CA GLN A 349 13.51 -17.06 -3.59
C GLN A 349 11.99 -16.95 -3.73
N LEU A 350 11.53 -16.05 -4.59
CA LEU A 350 10.12 -15.96 -4.98
C LEU A 350 9.90 -16.77 -6.25
N LYS A 351 9.06 -17.80 -6.17
CA LYS A 351 8.68 -18.69 -7.28
C LYS A 351 7.27 -18.43 -7.74
N VAL A 352 7.08 -18.43 -9.05
CA VAL A 352 5.76 -18.41 -9.69
C VAL A 352 5.60 -19.74 -10.41
N LYS A 353 4.56 -20.50 -10.06
CA LYS A 353 4.25 -21.80 -10.65
C LYS A 353 2.95 -21.73 -11.43
N VAL A 354 2.87 -22.53 -12.48
CA VAL A 354 1.67 -22.72 -13.29
C VAL A 354 1.34 -24.22 -13.29
N ASN A 355 0.18 -24.58 -12.78
CA ASN A 355 -0.24 -25.98 -12.60
C ASN A 355 0.80 -26.83 -11.83
N GLY A 356 1.50 -26.22 -10.87
CA GLY A 356 2.52 -26.87 -10.05
C GLY A 356 3.95 -26.84 -10.61
N GLU A 357 4.13 -26.52 -11.89
CA GLU A 357 5.46 -26.41 -12.52
C GLU A 357 6.01 -24.99 -12.40
N GLU A 358 7.31 -24.85 -12.09
CA GLU A 358 7.96 -23.55 -11.96
C GLU A 358 7.99 -22.84 -13.33
N TYR A 359 7.32 -21.68 -13.39
CA TYR A 359 7.27 -20.83 -14.58
C TYR A 359 8.34 -19.75 -14.55
N LYS A 360 8.51 -19.10 -13.37
CA LYS A 360 9.46 -18.00 -13.19
C LYS A 360 9.93 -17.94 -11.75
N SER A 361 11.17 -17.50 -11.52
CA SER A 361 11.69 -17.26 -10.19
C SER A 361 12.49 -15.98 -10.10
N PHE A 362 12.59 -15.42 -8.87
CA PHE A 362 13.35 -14.23 -8.53
C PHE A 362 14.19 -14.52 -7.29
N ASP A 363 15.51 -14.30 -7.40
CA ASP A 363 16.41 -14.37 -6.25
C ASP A 363 16.42 -13.02 -5.53
N VAL A 364 15.79 -12.94 -4.37
CA VAL A 364 15.71 -11.73 -3.56
C VAL A 364 16.83 -11.70 -2.54
N LYS A 365 17.72 -10.73 -2.67
CA LYS A 365 18.89 -10.60 -1.77
C LYS A 365 18.48 -10.22 -0.37
N ALA A 366 19.29 -10.60 0.63
CA ALA A 366 19.11 -10.15 2.01
C ALA A 366 19.00 -8.61 2.09
N ALA A 367 18.11 -8.13 2.96
CA ALA A 367 17.78 -6.73 3.16
C ALA A 367 17.21 -5.98 1.92
N ALA A 368 16.87 -6.68 0.84
CA ALA A 368 16.16 -6.07 -0.29
C ALA A 368 14.72 -5.69 0.10
N LEU A 369 14.09 -6.48 0.96
CA LEU A 369 12.78 -6.18 1.55
C LEU A 369 13.00 -5.65 2.97
N LYS A 370 12.79 -4.35 3.15
CA LYS A 370 13.00 -3.66 4.43
C LYS A 370 11.91 -4.01 5.43
N ALA A 371 12.19 -3.75 6.72
CA ALA A 371 11.25 -3.93 7.81
C ALA A 371 9.90 -3.24 7.52
N TYR A 372 8.79 -3.97 7.68
CA TYR A 372 7.41 -3.54 7.41
C TYR A 372 7.19 -2.91 6.01
N LYS A 373 8.00 -3.29 5.03
CA LYS A 373 7.84 -2.84 3.63
C LYS A 373 7.40 -4.00 2.75
N SER A 374 6.78 -3.64 1.65
CA SER A 374 6.42 -4.56 0.59
C SER A 374 7.09 -4.21 -0.72
N ASN A 375 7.30 -5.21 -1.55
CA ASN A 375 7.69 -5.07 -2.95
C ASN A 375 6.70 -5.83 -3.82
N THR A 376 6.39 -5.29 -5.00
CA THR A 376 5.54 -5.97 -5.98
C THR A 376 6.37 -6.44 -7.16
N TYR A 377 6.25 -7.73 -7.49
CA TYR A 377 6.90 -8.37 -8.62
C TYR A 377 5.86 -8.59 -9.72
N LYS A 378 6.14 -8.10 -10.92
CA LYS A 378 5.25 -8.25 -12.07
C LYS A 378 5.71 -9.41 -12.95
N VAL A 379 4.77 -10.25 -13.37
CA VAL A 379 5.02 -11.42 -14.22
C VAL A 379 4.01 -11.44 -15.34
N ASP A 380 4.50 -11.49 -16.56
CA ASP A 380 3.69 -11.70 -17.75
C ASP A 380 3.59 -13.19 -18.03
N TYR A 381 2.37 -13.71 -18.06
CA TYR A 381 2.09 -15.08 -18.44
C TYR A 381 1.34 -15.12 -19.79
N PRO A 382 2.06 -15.36 -20.90
CA PRO A 382 1.42 -15.48 -22.21
C PRO A 382 0.63 -16.79 -22.29
N THR A 383 -0.64 -16.71 -22.63
CA THR A 383 -1.46 -17.88 -22.92
C THR A 383 -1.42 -18.18 -24.40
N SER A 384 -1.42 -19.47 -24.78
CA SER A 384 -1.46 -19.84 -26.20
C SER A 384 -2.91 -20.00 -26.68
N SER A 385 -3.25 -19.41 -27.81
CA SER A 385 -4.55 -19.54 -28.47
C SER A 385 -4.85 -20.99 -28.90
N VAL A 386 -3.83 -21.80 -29.11
CA VAL A 386 -3.95 -23.21 -29.49
C VAL A 386 -3.95 -24.19 -28.31
N MET A 387 -4.00 -23.70 -27.07
CA MET A 387 -4.13 -24.56 -25.89
C MET A 387 -5.43 -25.37 -25.95
N THR A 388 -5.25 -26.70 -25.95
CA THR A 388 -6.39 -27.64 -25.94
C THR A 388 -6.57 -28.23 -24.54
N GLY A 389 -7.81 -28.38 -24.10
CA GLY A 389 -8.17 -29.18 -22.93
C GLY A 389 -8.25 -28.47 -21.59
N ASN A 390 -7.53 -27.39 -21.34
CA ASN A 390 -7.60 -26.69 -20.05
C ASN A 390 -8.45 -25.43 -20.16
N THR A 391 -9.54 -25.39 -19.39
CA THR A 391 -10.36 -24.19 -19.22
C THR A 391 -9.91 -23.33 -18.06
N SER A 392 -8.90 -23.77 -17.28
CA SER A 392 -8.34 -23.02 -16.14
C SER A 392 -6.89 -23.42 -15.87
N VAL A 393 -6.13 -22.51 -15.27
CA VAL A 393 -4.80 -22.72 -14.74
C VAL A 393 -4.75 -22.34 -13.27
N LEU A 394 -4.06 -23.17 -12.47
CA LEU A 394 -3.73 -22.83 -11.10
C LEU A 394 -2.39 -22.06 -11.13
N LEU A 395 -2.42 -20.84 -10.64
CA LEU A 395 -1.26 -19.97 -10.45
C LEU A 395 -0.89 -20.01 -8.96
N THR A 396 0.37 -20.26 -8.66
CA THR A 396 0.90 -20.25 -7.29
C THR A 396 2.08 -19.28 -7.21
N ALA A 397 2.05 -18.38 -6.25
CA ALA A 397 3.22 -17.59 -5.86
C ALA A 397 3.72 -18.10 -4.50
N GLU A 398 4.99 -18.45 -4.42
CA GLU A 398 5.62 -19.04 -3.23
C GLU A 398 6.94 -18.34 -2.92
N ALA A 399 7.09 -17.80 -1.70
CA ALA A 399 8.36 -17.32 -1.20
C ALA A 399 9.05 -18.43 -0.38
N VAL A 400 10.19 -18.88 -0.86
CA VAL A 400 11.02 -19.90 -0.19
C VAL A 400 12.09 -19.19 0.62
N MET A 401 11.92 -19.12 1.92
CA MET A 401 12.84 -18.50 2.88
C MET A 401 13.20 -19.48 3.98
N ASP A 402 14.50 -19.67 4.20
CA ASP A 402 14.98 -20.46 5.34
C ASP A 402 14.66 -19.70 6.64
N ASN A 403 14.13 -20.42 7.64
CA ASN A 403 13.80 -19.88 8.95
C ASN A 403 12.72 -18.78 8.93
N ASP A 404 11.71 -18.90 8.06
CA ASP A 404 10.49 -18.13 8.20
C ASP A 404 9.69 -18.64 9.41
N ASP A 405 9.29 -17.72 10.30
CA ASP A 405 8.57 -18.05 11.52
C ASP A 405 7.07 -18.29 11.29
N ASN A 406 6.59 -18.04 10.06
CA ASN A 406 5.19 -18.25 9.65
C ASN A 406 5.07 -18.70 8.18
N PRO A 407 5.62 -19.84 7.81
CA PRO A 407 5.67 -20.26 6.40
C PRO A 407 4.28 -20.51 5.77
N ALA A 408 3.19 -20.42 6.54
CA ALA A 408 1.84 -20.65 6.05
C ALA A 408 1.32 -19.50 5.15
N ASP A 409 1.81 -18.27 5.31
CA ASP A 409 1.46 -17.12 4.50
C ASP A 409 2.50 -16.76 3.42
N ASN A 410 3.48 -17.65 3.23
CA ASN A 410 4.48 -17.58 2.16
C ASN A 410 3.96 -18.06 0.80
N VAL A 411 2.74 -18.54 0.71
CA VAL A 411 2.14 -19.10 -0.51
C VAL A 411 0.75 -18.53 -0.70
N ASP A 412 0.47 -18.09 -1.91
CA ASP A 412 -0.89 -17.71 -2.34
C ASP A 412 -1.20 -18.32 -3.72
N ASP A 413 -2.41 -18.86 -3.85
CA ASP A 413 -2.90 -19.55 -5.03
C ASP A 413 -4.07 -18.79 -5.65
N LYS A 414 -4.09 -18.69 -6.98
CA LYS A 414 -5.23 -18.18 -7.75
C LYS A 414 -5.57 -19.11 -8.90
N THR A 415 -6.84 -19.37 -9.10
CA THR A 415 -7.31 -20.05 -10.31
C THR A 415 -7.71 -19.00 -11.33
N MET A 416 -7.09 -19.05 -12.51
CA MET A 416 -7.43 -18.21 -13.65
C MET A 416 -8.13 -19.04 -14.72
N ASN A 417 -9.31 -18.62 -15.13
CA ASN A 417 -10.08 -19.27 -16.18
C ASN A 417 -9.61 -18.80 -17.55
N MET A 418 -9.53 -19.74 -18.51
CA MET A 418 -9.19 -19.41 -19.89
C MET A 418 -10.42 -19.55 -20.76
N GLU A 419 -10.75 -18.48 -21.45
CA GLU A 419 -11.89 -18.41 -22.37
C GLU A 419 -11.41 -18.41 -23.83
N ASP A 420 -12.18 -19.02 -24.72
CA ASP A 420 -11.92 -18.91 -26.14
C ASP A 420 -12.20 -17.47 -26.60
N THR A 421 -11.38 -16.99 -27.51
CA THR A 421 -11.64 -15.69 -28.13
C THR A 421 -12.93 -15.71 -28.93
N TRP A 422 -13.64 -14.57 -28.96
CA TRP A 422 -14.80 -14.36 -29.83
C TRP A 422 -14.43 -14.07 -31.28
N ARG A 423 -13.12 -13.82 -31.55
CA ARG A 423 -12.61 -13.45 -32.86
C ARG A 423 -12.58 -14.64 -33.79
N HIS A 424 -13.13 -14.50 -35.00
CA HIS A 424 -13.16 -15.55 -36.01
C HIS A 424 -11.79 -15.97 -36.47
N GLY A 425 -11.58 -17.28 -36.63
CA GLY A 425 -10.35 -17.83 -37.19
C GLY A 425 -10.19 -17.53 -38.70
N VAL A 426 -8.97 -17.71 -39.19
CA VAL A 426 -8.68 -17.59 -40.62
C VAL A 426 -9.54 -18.55 -41.44
N GLU A 427 -9.82 -18.22 -42.70
CA GLU A 427 -10.56 -19.08 -43.57
C GLU A 427 -9.68 -19.79 -44.61
N ASN A 428 -10.17 -20.90 -45.16
CA ASN A 428 -9.57 -21.62 -46.27
C ASN A 428 -8.09 -22.02 -46.05
N LEU A 429 -7.72 -22.37 -44.83
CA LEU A 429 -6.36 -22.81 -44.49
C LEU A 429 -5.99 -24.07 -45.32
N LYS A 430 -4.84 -23.99 -46.00
CA LYS A 430 -4.24 -25.08 -46.78
C LYS A 430 -2.80 -25.31 -46.37
N VAL A 431 -2.34 -26.53 -46.50
CA VAL A 431 -0.93 -26.92 -46.36
C VAL A 431 -0.49 -27.76 -47.56
N GLU A 432 0.59 -27.37 -48.18
CA GLU A 432 1.26 -28.13 -49.23
C GLU A 432 2.64 -28.54 -48.69
N MET A 433 2.89 -29.87 -48.70
CA MET A 433 4.16 -30.40 -48.19
C MET A 433 5.13 -30.65 -49.36
N ASP A 434 6.34 -30.09 -49.22
CA ASP A 434 7.48 -30.37 -50.09
C ASP A 434 8.67 -30.88 -49.26
N GLY A 435 8.76 -32.20 -49.15
CA GLY A 435 9.72 -32.83 -48.26
C GLY A 435 9.46 -32.51 -46.77
N ASP A 436 10.43 -31.81 -46.17
CA ASP A 436 10.36 -31.30 -44.79
C ASP A 436 9.86 -29.84 -44.70
N VAL A 437 9.37 -29.29 -45.80
CA VAL A 437 8.86 -27.93 -45.90
C VAL A 437 7.32 -27.97 -45.96
N ALA A 438 6.65 -27.22 -45.09
CA ALA A 438 5.23 -26.99 -45.15
C ALA A 438 4.95 -25.56 -45.66
N ASN A 439 4.28 -25.43 -46.80
CA ASN A 439 3.80 -24.17 -47.35
C ASN A 439 2.31 -24.02 -46.95
N LEU A 440 2.03 -23.04 -46.12
CA LEU A 440 0.67 -22.74 -45.68
C LEU A 440 0.13 -21.51 -46.42
N SER A 441 -1.17 -21.53 -46.71
CA SER A 441 -1.89 -20.37 -47.23
C SER A 441 -3.31 -20.35 -46.67
N TRP A 442 -3.87 -19.15 -46.49
CA TRP A 442 -5.22 -18.95 -45.93
C TRP A 442 -5.87 -17.68 -46.48
N SER A 443 -7.11 -17.44 -46.08
CA SER A 443 -7.83 -16.21 -46.34
C SER A 443 -8.06 -15.47 -44.98
N ALA A 444 -8.30 -14.16 -45.04
CA ALA A 444 -8.62 -13.37 -43.84
C ALA A 444 -9.86 -13.96 -43.11
N PRO A 445 -9.95 -13.77 -41.79
CA PRO A 445 -11.15 -14.09 -41.04
C PRO A 445 -12.36 -13.35 -41.57
N LEU A 446 -13.55 -13.88 -41.25
CA LEU A 446 -14.79 -13.11 -41.36
C LEU A 446 -14.71 -11.84 -40.49
N PRO A 447 -15.46 -10.77 -40.83
CA PRO A 447 -15.52 -9.59 -39.96
C PRO A 447 -15.91 -9.96 -38.54
N ASN A 448 -15.19 -9.44 -37.56
CA ASN A 448 -15.48 -9.62 -36.15
C ASN A 448 -16.41 -8.50 -35.67
N GLU A 449 -17.45 -8.87 -34.95
CA GLU A 449 -18.44 -7.94 -34.40
C GLU A 449 -18.94 -8.47 -33.06
N LYS A 450 -18.77 -7.69 -31.99
CA LYS A 450 -19.22 -8.03 -30.65
C LYS A 450 -19.68 -6.78 -29.92
N GLN A 451 -20.95 -6.75 -29.50
CA GLN A 451 -21.39 -5.72 -28.56
C GLN A 451 -20.83 -6.02 -27.17
N ILE A 452 -20.26 -5.01 -26.56
CA ILE A 452 -19.75 -5.07 -25.19
C ILE A 452 -20.40 -3.97 -24.34
N THR A 453 -20.47 -4.23 -23.04
CA THR A 453 -20.67 -3.20 -22.00
C THR A 453 -19.48 -3.29 -21.08
N ASP A 454 -18.75 -2.19 -20.95
CA ASP A 454 -17.58 -2.10 -20.08
C ASP A 454 -17.91 -1.14 -18.92
N GLY A 455 -18.15 -1.69 -17.74
CA GLY A 455 -18.38 -1.00 -16.48
C GLY A 455 -17.13 -1.01 -15.60
N PHE A 456 -15.95 -1.33 -16.17
CA PHE A 456 -14.65 -1.32 -15.54
C PHE A 456 -14.45 -2.30 -14.37
N GLU A 457 -15.44 -3.14 -14.02
CA GLU A 457 -15.40 -4.07 -12.88
C GLU A 457 -14.37 -5.20 -13.04
N ASP A 458 -14.05 -5.57 -14.29
CA ASP A 458 -13.07 -6.64 -14.59
C ASP A 458 -11.61 -6.19 -14.50
N TYR A 459 -11.33 -4.92 -14.21
CA TYR A 459 -9.98 -4.38 -14.12
C TYR A 459 -9.52 -4.29 -12.67
N ALA A 460 -8.19 -4.33 -12.48
CA ALA A 460 -7.62 -4.17 -11.15
C ALA A 460 -7.91 -2.74 -10.62
N PRO A 461 -8.43 -2.59 -9.40
CA PRO A 461 -8.59 -1.28 -8.78
C PRO A 461 -7.29 -0.47 -8.82
N TRP A 462 -7.41 0.84 -8.99
CA TRP A 462 -6.30 1.79 -9.06
C TRP A 462 -5.33 1.58 -10.23
N SER A 463 -5.71 0.78 -11.24
CA SER A 463 -4.90 0.63 -12.45
C SER A 463 -4.96 1.90 -13.31
N THR A 464 -3.80 2.38 -13.76
CA THR A 464 -3.64 3.50 -14.72
C THR A 464 -3.49 3.02 -16.16
N THR A 465 -3.65 1.71 -16.40
CA THR A 465 -3.76 1.08 -17.71
C THR A 465 -4.73 -0.09 -17.60
N PHE A 466 -5.71 -0.21 -18.46
CA PHE A 466 -6.75 -1.22 -18.35
C PHE A 466 -7.30 -1.66 -19.70
N GLY A 467 -7.52 -2.96 -19.84
CA GLY A 467 -8.12 -3.60 -21.00
C GLY A 467 -7.48 -3.20 -22.33
N GLU A 468 -8.32 -3.04 -23.34
CA GLU A 468 -7.95 -2.59 -24.69
C GLU A 468 -8.05 -1.06 -24.86
N TRP A 469 -8.35 -0.31 -23.77
CA TRP A 469 -8.41 1.14 -23.80
C TRP A 469 -7.01 1.75 -23.95
N THR A 470 -6.89 2.76 -24.81
CA THR A 470 -5.65 3.54 -24.94
C THR A 470 -5.79 4.85 -24.17
N LEU A 471 -4.88 5.08 -23.22
CA LEU A 471 -4.86 6.26 -22.37
C LEU A 471 -3.73 7.19 -22.77
N VAL A 472 -4.05 8.49 -22.94
CA VAL A 472 -3.02 9.49 -23.26
C VAL A 472 -3.17 10.67 -22.31
N ASP A 473 -2.13 10.92 -21.52
CA ASP A 473 -1.96 12.09 -20.68
C ASP A 473 -1.29 13.19 -21.53
N GLY A 474 -2.06 14.19 -21.93
CA GLY A 474 -1.62 15.29 -22.78
C GLY A 474 -1.10 16.49 -22.00
N ASP A 475 -1.64 16.74 -20.80
CA ASP A 475 -1.23 17.87 -19.96
C ASP A 475 0.10 17.63 -19.22
N LYS A 476 0.50 16.38 -19.02
CA LYS A 476 1.76 16.00 -18.35
C LYS A 476 1.88 16.53 -16.92
N ALA A 477 0.75 16.80 -16.29
CA ALA A 477 0.67 17.27 -14.92
C ALA A 477 0.39 16.13 -13.96
N THR A 478 0.75 16.29 -12.71
CA THR A 478 0.39 15.34 -11.64
C THR A 478 -1.09 15.43 -11.32
N ASN A 479 -1.68 14.33 -10.87
CA ASN A 479 -3.10 14.29 -10.53
C ASN A 479 -3.35 14.71 -9.08
N GLY A 480 -4.37 15.55 -8.87
CA GLY A 480 -4.70 16.20 -7.61
C GLY A 480 -5.38 15.28 -6.59
N GLY A 481 -5.35 15.71 -5.34
CA GLY A 481 -6.09 15.09 -4.25
C GLY A 481 -7.56 15.48 -4.32
N MET A 482 -8.43 14.48 -4.32
CA MET A 482 -9.88 14.69 -4.47
C MET A 482 -10.61 14.54 -3.14
N PHE A 483 -10.06 13.72 -2.25
CA PHE A 483 -10.65 13.46 -0.95
C PHE A 483 -9.99 14.33 0.11
N GLU A 484 -10.77 14.94 0.98
CA GLU A 484 -10.29 15.97 1.91
C GLU A 484 -9.19 15.50 2.85
N TYR A 485 -9.19 14.19 3.22
CA TYR A 485 -8.26 13.61 4.19
C TYR A 485 -7.65 12.29 3.76
N THR A 486 -7.95 11.80 2.56
CA THR A 486 -7.56 10.47 2.12
C THR A 486 -6.74 10.53 0.84
N ASP A 487 -5.48 10.07 0.91
CA ASP A 487 -4.67 9.83 -0.28
C ASP A 487 -5.14 8.53 -0.94
N TYR A 488 -5.24 8.54 -2.26
CA TYR A 488 -5.54 7.34 -3.05
C TYR A 488 -4.28 6.82 -3.73
N PRO A 489 -4.21 5.54 -4.13
CA PRO A 489 -3.09 4.99 -4.89
C PRO A 489 -2.82 5.81 -6.16
N HIS A 490 -1.54 6.08 -6.45
CA HIS A 490 -1.08 6.95 -7.55
C HIS A 490 -1.39 8.45 -7.40
N TYR A 491 -1.86 8.91 -6.22
CA TYR A 491 -1.96 10.35 -5.95
C TYR A 491 -0.63 11.06 -6.21
N GLY A 492 -0.66 12.19 -6.92
CA GLY A 492 0.53 12.94 -7.28
C GLY A 492 1.38 12.34 -8.40
N GLU A 493 0.94 11.26 -9.05
CA GLU A 493 1.59 10.65 -10.21
C GLU A 493 0.97 11.14 -11.53
N LEU A 494 1.66 10.83 -12.65
CA LEU A 494 1.23 11.17 -14.01
C LEU A 494 0.39 10.03 -14.58
N PHE A 495 -0.87 10.29 -14.90
CA PHE A 495 -1.76 9.39 -15.64
C PHE A 495 -2.96 10.14 -16.21
N ALA A 496 -3.56 9.66 -17.30
CA ALA A 496 -4.76 10.26 -17.90
C ALA A 496 -6.04 9.84 -17.15
N PHE A 497 -6.22 8.55 -16.97
CA PHE A 497 -7.36 7.95 -16.26
C PHE A 497 -6.87 6.84 -15.34
N ILE A 498 -7.65 6.56 -14.29
CA ILE A 498 -7.42 5.50 -13.31
C ILE A 498 -8.72 4.74 -13.05
N ILE A 499 -8.64 3.43 -12.80
CA ILE A 499 -9.77 2.67 -12.27
C ILE A 499 -9.90 2.98 -10.79
N MET A 500 -10.94 3.67 -10.41
CA MET A 500 -11.17 4.13 -9.04
C MET A 500 -12.17 3.23 -8.32
N ASN A 501 -11.76 2.71 -7.18
CA ASN A 501 -12.62 2.00 -6.23
C ASN A 501 -12.61 2.75 -4.88
N PRO A 502 -13.53 3.68 -4.65
CA PRO A 502 -13.51 4.52 -3.45
C PRO A 502 -13.67 3.73 -2.15
N SER A 503 -14.36 2.60 -2.16
CA SER A 503 -14.56 1.76 -0.97
C SER A 503 -13.25 1.16 -0.44
N ASP A 504 -12.25 0.94 -1.29
CA ASP A 504 -10.93 0.42 -0.87
C ASP A 504 -10.17 1.38 0.06
N ILE A 505 -10.50 2.67 0.00
CA ILE A 505 -9.90 3.73 0.82
C ILE A 505 -10.89 4.32 1.83
N GLY A 506 -12.05 3.68 2.00
CA GLY A 506 -13.07 4.07 2.98
C GLY A 506 -13.93 5.27 2.57
N GLU A 507 -13.90 5.66 1.29
CA GLU A 507 -14.72 6.75 0.75
C GLU A 507 -16.12 6.25 0.32
N THR A 508 -17.09 7.17 0.32
CA THR A 508 -18.50 6.86 0.05
C THR A 508 -18.96 7.25 -1.35
N LEU A 509 -18.05 7.65 -2.24
CA LEU A 509 -18.36 7.97 -3.62
C LEU A 509 -18.78 6.70 -4.37
N GLU A 510 -19.93 6.73 -5.04
CA GLU A 510 -20.53 5.53 -5.65
C GLU A 510 -20.30 5.49 -7.16
N ALA A 511 -19.99 4.30 -7.70
CA ALA A 511 -20.01 4.00 -9.13
C ALA A 511 -21.45 4.10 -9.67
N HIS A 512 -21.63 4.19 -11.02
CA HIS A 512 -22.97 4.08 -11.60
C HIS A 512 -23.48 2.63 -11.44
N THR A 513 -22.65 1.65 -11.78
CA THR A 513 -22.92 0.24 -11.44
C THR A 513 -21.67 -0.36 -10.77
N GLY A 514 -21.86 -1.44 -10.02
CA GLY A 514 -20.75 -2.14 -9.37
C GLY A 514 -20.09 -1.36 -8.25
N THR A 515 -18.76 -1.33 -8.24
CA THR A 515 -17.93 -0.75 -7.16
C THR A 515 -16.84 0.18 -7.64
N GLN A 516 -16.60 0.25 -8.93
CA GLN A 516 -15.51 1.05 -9.51
C GLN A 516 -15.88 1.65 -10.87
N PHE A 517 -15.13 2.67 -11.28
CA PHE A 517 -15.34 3.42 -12.51
C PHE A 517 -14.02 3.97 -13.04
N ALA A 518 -13.98 4.46 -14.29
CA ALA A 518 -12.84 5.19 -14.82
C ALA A 518 -12.90 6.66 -14.41
N ALA A 519 -11.81 7.18 -13.83
CA ALA A 519 -11.74 8.53 -13.31
C ALA A 519 -10.56 9.31 -13.88
N ALA A 520 -10.78 10.59 -14.20
CA ALA A 520 -9.75 11.58 -14.52
C ALA A 520 -9.78 12.71 -13.47
N PRO A 521 -8.89 12.68 -12.46
CA PRO A 521 -8.74 13.77 -11.50
C PRO A 521 -8.21 15.04 -12.15
N TYR A 522 -8.41 16.18 -11.49
CA TYR A 522 -7.86 17.44 -11.98
C TYR A 522 -6.33 17.45 -11.99
N PRO A 523 -5.70 18.04 -13.02
CA PRO A 523 -4.25 18.16 -13.10
C PRO A 523 -3.73 19.30 -12.23
N TYR A 524 -2.56 19.12 -11.60
CA TYR A 524 -1.84 20.18 -10.92
C TYR A 524 -0.33 20.06 -11.11
N TYR A 525 0.36 21.18 -10.98
CA TYR A 525 1.80 21.24 -11.08
C TYR A 525 2.38 22.08 -9.94
N VAL A 526 3.36 21.56 -9.23
CA VAL A 526 4.04 22.28 -8.15
C VAL A 526 5.36 22.84 -8.68
N ALA A 527 5.42 24.14 -8.90
CA ALA A 527 6.68 24.86 -9.05
C ALA A 527 7.20 25.28 -7.67
N SER A 528 8.49 25.56 -7.54
CA SER A 528 9.21 25.75 -6.27
C SER A 528 8.57 26.75 -5.26
N THR A 529 7.63 27.57 -5.66
CA THR A 529 6.96 28.57 -4.82
C THR A 529 5.46 28.69 -5.03
N GLU A 530 4.89 28.09 -6.09
CA GLU A 530 3.46 28.23 -6.44
C GLU A 530 2.93 26.91 -7.02
N THR A 531 1.67 26.59 -6.74
CA THR A 531 0.93 25.52 -7.40
C THR A 531 0.20 26.11 -8.60
N TYR A 532 0.36 25.49 -9.75
CA TYR A 532 -0.31 25.84 -10.98
C TYR A 532 -1.26 24.70 -11.39
N TYR A 533 -2.43 25.06 -11.88
CA TYR A 533 -3.47 24.12 -12.32
C TYR A 533 -3.66 24.32 -13.84
N PRO A 534 -3.05 23.45 -14.67
CA PRO A 534 -3.26 23.50 -16.11
C PRO A 534 -4.68 23.05 -16.48
N ASP A 535 -5.10 23.37 -17.69
CA ASP A 535 -6.31 22.76 -18.26
C ASP A 535 -6.06 21.27 -18.44
N ALA A 536 -7.07 20.44 -18.19
CA ALA A 536 -6.97 19.00 -18.44
C ALA A 536 -6.82 18.72 -19.94
N ASP A 537 -5.98 17.76 -20.29
CA ASP A 537 -5.81 17.22 -21.65
C ASP A 537 -5.64 15.72 -21.58
N ASN A 538 -6.69 15.03 -21.09
CA ASN A 538 -6.66 13.60 -20.84
C ASN A 538 -7.56 12.85 -21.82
N TRP A 539 -7.07 11.75 -22.39
CA TRP A 539 -7.73 11.00 -23.43
C TRP A 539 -7.99 9.56 -22.99
N LEU A 540 -9.28 9.16 -23.07
CA LEU A 540 -9.73 7.78 -22.97
C LEU A 540 -10.19 7.32 -24.36
N ILE A 541 -9.40 6.51 -25.03
CA ILE A 541 -9.61 6.08 -26.41
C ILE A 541 -10.09 4.61 -26.42
N SER A 542 -11.19 4.36 -27.12
CA SER A 542 -11.84 3.05 -27.19
C SER A 542 -10.97 1.96 -27.81
N PRO A 543 -11.26 0.67 -27.53
CA PRO A 543 -10.90 -0.44 -28.41
C PRO A 543 -11.37 -0.22 -29.85
N GLU A 544 -10.82 -0.98 -30.81
CA GLU A 544 -11.20 -0.85 -32.23
C GLU A 544 -12.66 -1.24 -32.44
N LEU A 545 -13.43 -0.32 -32.96
CA LEU A 545 -14.86 -0.51 -33.26
C LEU A 545 -15.06 -1.44 -34.46
N SER A 546 -16.28 -1.96 -34.64
CA SER A 546 -16.65 -2.77 -35.81
C SER A 546 -16.54 -2.01 -37.15
N GLY A 547 -16.47 -0.66 -37.10
CA GLY A 547 -16.47 0.21 -38.28
C GLY A 547 -17.84 0.43 -38.88
N LYS A 548 -18.92 -0.13 -38.33
CA LYS A 548 -20.32 0.14 -38.71
C LYS A 548 -20.81 1.42 -38.03
N GLU A 549 -21.87 2.00 -38.62
CA GLU A 549 -22.63 3.00 -37.91
C GLU A 549 -23.26 2.38 -36.66
N GLN A 550 -23.04 2.96 -35.50
CA GLN A 550 -23.52 2.47 -34.22
C GLN A 550 -23.73 3.61 -33.20
N THR A 551 -24.51 3.34 -32.16
CA THR A 551 -24.67 4.28 -31.05
C THR A 551 -23.81 3.80 -29.87
N VAL A 552 -22.85 4.65 -29.47
CA VAL A 552 -22.10 4.48 -28.24
C VAL A 552 -22.92 5.09 -27.11
N THR A 553 -23.15 4.34 -26.04
CA THR A 553 -23.79 4.84 -24.82
C THR A 553 -22.80 4.73 -23.66
N PHE A 554 -22.83 5.67 -22.73
CA PHE A 554 -22.00 5.66 -21.52
C PHE A 554 -22.63 6.56 -20.47
N TRP A 555 -22.20 6.38 -19.24
CA TRP A 555 -22.58 7.22 -18.11
C TRP A 555 -21.40 8.10 -17.71
N ALA A 556 -21.71 9.35 -17.32
CA ALA A 556 -20.72 10.28 -16.85
C ALA A 556 -21.25 11.06 -15.64
N CYS A 557 -20.35 11.40 -14.73
CA CYS A 557 -20.61 12.18 -13.52
C CYS A 557 -19.41 13.06 -13.20
N ASN A 558 -19.63 14.14 -12.46
CA ASN A 558 -18.57 14.97 -11.88
C ASN A 558 -18.56 14.85 -10.36
N MET A 559 -17.39 14.95 -9.77
CA MET A 559 -17.26 14.99 -8.31
C MET A 559 -17.59 16.40 -7.80
N LEU A 560 -18.39 16.45 -6.73
CA LEU A 560 -18.67 17.69 -5.99
C LEU A 560 -17.78 17.78 -4.76
N SER A 561 -17.35 18.97 -4.41
CA SER A 561 -16.75 19.28 -3.11
C SER A 561 -17.72 20.03 -2.20
N LYS A 562 -17.45 20.07 -0.91
CA LYS A 562 -18.13 20.95 0.02
C LYS A 562 -17.26 22.16 0.33
N ASP A 563 -17.87 23.35 0.39
CA ASP A 563 -17.20 24.52 0.92
C ASP A 563 -17.07 24.43 2.45
N LEU A 564 -16.33 25.34 3.05
CA LEU A 564 -16.12 25.40 4.50
C LEU A 564 -17.39 25.56 5.33
N ASN A 565 -18.51 25.95 4.72
CA ASN A 565 -19.82 26.09 5.37
C ASN A 565 -20.67 24.82 5.20
N GLY A 566 -20.12 23.79 4.51
CA GLY A 566 -20.82 22.55 4.20
C GLY A 566 -21.77 22.64 3.00
N ASN A 567 -21.73 23.72 2.22
CA ASN A 567 -22.49 23.82 0.97
C ASN A 567 -21.73 23.12 -0.15
N TRP A 568 -22.47 22.41 -1.01
CA TRP A 568 -21.90 21.82 -2.21
C TRP A 568 -21.41 22.92 -3.16
N SER A 569 -20.17 22.79 -3.66
CA SER A 569 -19.65 23.66 -4.72
C SER A 569 -19.90 23.02 -6.07
N GLU A 570 -20.24 23.85 -7.05
CA GLU A 570 -20.30 23.45 -8.45
C GLU A 570 -18.86 23.33 -8.96
N ASN A 571 -18.47 22.10 -9.33
CA ASN A 571 -17.19 21.80 -9.97
C ASN A 571 -17.54 21.17 -11.31
N ASP A 572 -17.60 21.99 -12.34
CA ASP A 572 -18.04 21.56 -13.65
C ASP A 572 -16.93 20.82 -14.39
N GLU A 573 -17.26 19.70 -15.01
CA GLU A 573 -16.34 18.96 -15.87
C GLU A 573 -16.72 19.12 -17.33
N THR A 574 -15.73 19.25 -18.20
CA THR A 574 -15.90 19.39 -19.64
C THR A 574 -15.16 18.30 -20.38
N PHE A 575 -15.83 17.62 -21.30
CA PHE A 575 -15.17 16.73 -22.24
C PHE A 575 -15.76 16.82 -23.66
N TYR A 576 -14.98 16.39 -24.65
CA TYR A 576 -15.41 16.22 -26.04
C TYR A 576 -15.47 14.74 -26.39
N PHE A 577 -16.51 14.35 -27.11
CA PHE A 577 -16.55 13.07 -27.78
C PHE A 577 -15.96 13.24 -29.19
N LYS A 578 -14.91 12.47 -29.49
CA LYS A 578 -14.16 12.57 -30.75
C LYS A 578 -14.12 11.22 -31.46
N GLY A 579 -13.88 11.20 -32.77
CA GLY A 579 -13.77 9.97 -33.54
C GLY A 579 -12.57 9.97 -34.46
N SER A 580 -11.98 8.77 -34.65
CA SER A 580 -10.89 8.50 -35.59
C SER A 580 -11.29 7.39 -36.56
N LYS A 581 -10.95 7.58 -37.85
CA LYS A 581 -11.13 6.55 -38.90
C LYS A 581 -9.84 5.79 -39.24
N THR A 582 -8.74 6.11 -38.55
CA THR A 582 -7.42 5.55 -38.89
C THR A 582 -6.77 4.80 -37.73
N ASP A 583 -6.39 5.50 -36.69
CA ASP A 583 -5.55 4.99 -35.60
C ASP A 583 -5.88 5.67 -34.26
N THR A 584 -5.18 5.30 -33.19
CA THR A 584 -5.31 5.84 -31.83
C THR A 584 -4.49 7.09 -31.55
N GLY A 585 -3.76 7.61 -32.55
CA GLY A 585 -3.00 8.86 -32.40
C GLY A 585 -3.93 10.05 -32.17
N ILE A 586 -3.71 10.86 -31.14
CA ILE A 586 -4.63 11.98 -30.78
C ILE A 586 -4.86 12.97 -31.91
N LYS A 587 -3.89 13.11 -32.85
CA LYS A 587 -4.02 13.98 -34.03
C LYS A 587 -4.96 13.42 -35.11
N SER A 588 -5.29 12.13 -35.04
CA SER A 588 -6.21 11.47 -35.96
C SER A 588 -7.67 11.65 -35.57
N PHE A 589 -7.92 12.16 -34.37
CA PHE A 589 -9.28 12.39 -33.86
C PHE A 589 -9.83 13.74 -34.29
N THR A 590 -11.08 13.73 -34.70
CA THR A 590 -11.86 14.92 -35.03
C THR A 590 -13.10 14.99 -34.16
N ASP A 591 -13.61 16.21 -33.92
CA ASP A 591 -14.84 16.40 -33.18
C ASP A 591 -16.02 15.76 -33.92
N TYR A 592 -16.87 15.08 -33.18
CA TYR A 592 -18.12 14.57 -33.69
C TYR A 592 -19.17 15.69 -33.73
N TYR A 593 -19.93 15.75 -34.82
CA TYR A 593 -20.99 16.73 -35.02
C TYR A 593 -22.32 15.98 -35.22
N SER A 594 -23.36 16.38 -34.47
CA SER A 594 -24.72 15.99 -34.73
C SER A 594 -25.52 17.26 -35.05
N ASN A 595 -26.14 17.28 -36.23
CA ASN A 595 -26.91 18.48 -36.71
C ASN A 595 -26.11 19.80 -36.67
N GLY A 596 -24.78 19.74 -36.89
CA GLY A 596 -23.89 20.93 -36.86
C GLY A 596 -23.47 21.39 -35.47
N ILE A 597 -23.79 20.61 -34.42
CA ILE A 597 -23.39 20.89 -33.03
C ILE A 597 -22.28 19.90 -32.65
N THR A 598 -21.18 20.43 -32.10
CA THR A 598 -20.09 19.62 -31.55
C THR A 598 -20.58 18.85 -30.33
N HIS A 599 -20.21 17.59 -30.21
CA HIS A 599 -20.43 16.81 -29.00
C HIS A 599 -19.42 17.22 -27.93
N ARG A 600 -19.59 18.43 -27.40
CA ARG A 600 -19.01 18.94 -26.18
C ARG A 600 -20.05 18.76 -25.07
N PHE A 601 -19.62 18.20 -23.96
CA PHE A 601 -20.45 17.95 -22.80
C PHE A 601 -19.88 18.69 -21.59
N ASP A 602 -20.73 19.49 -20.95
CA ASP A 602 -20.47 20.12 -19.68
C ASP A 602 -21.28 19.36 -18.62
N ILE A 603 -20.63 18.81 -17.60
CA ILE A 603 -21.24 17.98 -16.56
C ILE A 603 -21.21 18.75 -15.25
N TYR A 604 -22.34 18.75 -14.57
CA TYR A 604 -22.54 19.43 -13.29
C TYR A 604 -23.51 18.65 -12.40
N GLY A 605 -23.56 18.98 -11.12
CA GLY A 605 -24.60 18.51 -10.20
C GLY A 605 -24.29 17.20 -9.45
N GLY A 606 -23.17 16.50 -9.74
CA GLY A 606 -22.72 15.35 -8.97
C GLY A 606 -23.62 14.13 -9.06
N TYR A 607 -24.29 13.90 -10.17
CA TYR A 607 -25.12 12.72 -10.42
C TYR A 607 -24.78 12.08 -11.76
N TRP A 608 -24.93 10.77 -11.85
CA TRP A 608 -24.71 10.02 -13.06
C TRP A 608 -25.79 10.32 -14.11
N ALA A 609 -25.35 10.64 -15.31
CA ALA A 609 -26.22 10.90 -16.47
C ALA A 609 -25.79 10.03 -17.66
N GLU A 610 -26.79 9.52 -18.42
CA GLU A 610 -26.55 8.75 -19.62
C GLU A 610 -26.31 9.64 -20.83
N TYR A 611 -25.28 9.32 -21.60
CA TYR A 611 -24.91 9.99 -22.86
C TYR A 611 -24.98 9.00 -24.02
N LYS A 612 -25.42 9.49 -25.18
CA LYS A 612 -25.56 8.71 -26.41
C LYS A 612 -24.99 9.48 -27.58
N VAL A 613 -24.04 8.85 -28.29
CA VAL A 613 -23.43 9.42 -29.49
C VAL A 613 -23.46 8.39 -30.62
N THR A 614 -24.07 8.75 -31.75
CA THR A 614 -24.05 7.89 -32.93
C THR A 614 -22.78 8.15 -33.73
N VAL A 615 -21.91 7.15 -33.86
CA VAL A 615 -20.69 7.18 -34.67
C VAL A 615 -21.01 6.72 -36.09
N SER A 616 -20.45 7.42 -37.09
CA SER A 616 -20.69 7.12 -38.51
C SER A 616 -19.91 5.89 -38.99
N GLU A 617 -20.37 5.29 -40.09
CA GLU A 617 -19.64 4.22 -40.77
C GLU A 617 -18.20 4.61 -41.07
N GLY A 618 -17.31 3.65 -40.88
CA GLY A 618 -15.85 3.77 -41.04
C GLY A 618 -15.13 4.36 -39.84
N THR A 619 -15.84 4.71 -38.75
CA THR A 619 -15.18 5.12 -37.49
C THR A 619 -14.57 3.87 -36.83
N LYS A 620 -13.27 3.94 -36.58
CA LYS A 620 -12.51 2.85 -35.94
C LYS A 620 -12.34 3.03 -34.44
N TYR A 621 -12.29 4.24 -33.97
CA TYR A 621 -12.09 4.58 -32.56
C TYR A 621 -12.93 5.77 -32.20
N PHE A 622 -13.49 5.79 -31.00
CA PHE A 622 -13.93 7.04 -30.35
C PHE A 622 -13.00 7.40 -29.21
N ALA A 623 -13.07 8.62 -28.74
CA ALA A 623 -12.35 9.08 -27.58
C ALA A 623 -13.22 10.03 -26.74
N ILE A 624 -13.10 9.89 -25.42
CA ILE A 624 -13.47 10.96 -24.48
C ILE A 624 -12.21 11.79 -24.25
N HIS A 625 -12.25 13.04 -24.65
CA HIS A 625 -11.18 14.02 -24.46
C HIS A 625 -11.58 14.97 -23.35
N HIS A 626 -11.07 14.75 -22.14
CA HIS A 626 -11.29 15.57 -20.96
C HIS A 626 -10.51 16.88 -21.11
N THR A 627 -11.20 18.02 -20.97
CA THR A 627 -10.65 19.35 -21.27
C THR A 627 -11.11 20.42 -20.28
N THR A 628 -11.42 20.02 -19.05
CA THR A 628 -11.84 20.95 -18.00
C THR A 628 -10.76 22.00 -17.75
N PRO A 629 -11.09 23.32 -17.79
CA PRO A 629 -10.13 24.36 -17.46
C PRO A 629 -9.63 24.23 -16.02
N GLY A 630 -8.38 24.57 -15.79
CA GLY A 630 -7.73 24.42 -14.50
C GLY A 630 -8.55 25.00 -13.34
N MET A 631 -8.75 24.23 -12.28
CA MET A 631 -9.54 24.52 -11.06
C MET A 631 -11.08 24.68 -11.25
N GLU A 632 -11.63 24.45 -12.42
CA GLU A 632 -13.09 24.47 -12.59
C GLU A 632 -13.74 23.14 -12.21
N GLY A 633 -12.99 22.02 -12.36
CA GLY A 633 -13.43 20.67 -12.00
C GLY A 633 -12.59 20.03 -10.91
N LEU A 634 -13.06 18.89 -10.42
CA LEU A 634 -12.31 18.04 -9.48
C LEU A 634 -12.00 16.68 -10.10
N MET A 635 -12.99 16.04 -10.72
CA MET A 635 -12.85 14.71 -11.29
C MET A 635 -13.97 14.40 -12.27
N LEU A 636 -13.61 14.06 -13.50
CA LEU A 636 -14.51 13.43 -14.45
C LEU A 636 -14.59 11.93 -14.14
N MET A 637 -15.80 11.41 -13.95
CA MET A 637 -16.09 10.00 -13.72
C MET A 637 -16.87 9.42 -14.90
N LEU A 638 -16.49 8.25 -15.40
CA LEU A 638 -17.06 7.58 -16.55
C LEU A 638 -17.35 6.12 -16.22
N ASP A 639 -18.51 5.61 -16.68
CA ASP A 639 -18.92 4.24 -16.40
C ASP A 639 -19.81 3.66 -17.51
N ASP A 640 -19.98 2.34 -17.53
CA ASP A 640 -20.95 1.58 -18.34
C ASP A 640 -20.96 1.94 -19.83
N PHE A 641 -19.80 1.91 -20.48
CA PHE A 641 -19.72 2.10 -21.94
C PHE A 641 -20.31 0.89 -22.67
N THR A 642 -21.31 1.13 -23.54
CA THR A 642 -21.86 0.09 -24.44
C THR A 642 -21.62 0.48 -25.88
N PHE A 643 -20.93 -0.38 -26.62
CA PHE A 643 -20.60 -0.21 -28.04
C PHE A 643 -20.24 -1.55 -28.69
N GLU A 644 -20.13 -1.55 -30.03
CA GLU A 644 -19.75 -2.73 -30.80
C GLU A 644 -18.26 -2.65 -31.20
N ILE A 645 -17.48 -3.63 -30.76
CA ILE A 645 -16.07 -3.79 -31.12
C ILE A 645 -15.90 -4.69 -32.32
N GLY A 646 -14.76 -4.55 -33.02
CA GLY A 646 -14.42 -5.33 -34.21
C GLY A 646 -12.90 -5.52 -34.33
N GLY A 647 -12.36 -5.01 -35.39
CA GLY A 647 -10.95 -5.00 -35.68
C GLY A 647 -10.55 -5.83 -36.90
N THR A 648 -9.44 -5.44 -37.52
CA THR A 648 -8.81 -6.13 -38.65
C THR A 648 -7.48 -6.72 -38.22
N PRO A 649 -7.12 -7.94 -38.69
CA PRO A 649 -5.82 -8.52 -38.38
C PRO A 649 -4.66 -7.65 -38.87
N VAL A 650 -3.63 -7.47 -38.04
CA VAL A 650 -2.39 -6.79 -38.39
C VAL A 650 -1.28 -7.77 -38.77
N SER A 651 -1.39 -9.04 -38.34
CA SER A 651 -0.49 -10.13 -38.65
C SER A 651 -1.15 -11.49 -38.35
N TYR A 652 -0.42 -12.56 -38.52
CA TYR A 652 -0.83 -13.93 -38.23
C TYR A 652 0.26 -14.66 -37.48
N ASN A 653 -0.11 -15.61 -36.62
CA ASN A 653 0.81 -16.54 -35.99
C ASN A 653 0.60 -17.94 -36.55
N VAL A 654 1.69 -18.64 -36.81
CA VAL A 654 1.69 -20.02 -37.33
C VAL A 654 2.29 -20.93 -36.27
N TYR A 655 1.54 -21.95 -35.91
CA TYR A 655 1.92 -22.95 -34.92
C TYR A 655 2.14 -24.31 -35.55
N ARG A 656 3.04 -25.10 -35.00
CA ARG A 656 3.21 -26.52 -35.29
C ARG A 656 3.14 -27.32 -33.99
N ASP A 657 2.24 -28.28 -33.95
CA ASP A 657 2.03 -29.14 -32.76
C ASP A 657 1.82 -28.36 -31.45
N GLY A 658 1.20 -27.18 -31.55
CA GLY A 658 0.93 -26.30 -30.43
C GLY A 658 2.00 -25.23 -30.13
N GLU A 659 3.18 -25.35 -30.76
CA GLU A 659 4.28 -24.39 -30.56
C GLU A 659 4.33 -23.33 -31.67
N LEU A 660 4.51 -22.07 -31.30
CA LEU A 660 4.66 -20.97 -32.24
C LEU A 660 5.96 -21.14 -33.04
N VAL A 661 5.86 -21.28 -34.37
CA VAL A 661 7.02 -21.49 -35.24
C VAL A 661 7.41 -20.25 -36.05
N THR A 662 6.45 -19.43 -36.43
CA THR A 662 6.73 -18.16 -37.14
C THR A 662 5.53 -17.22 -37.14
N PRO A 663 5.73 -15.90 -36.95
CA PRO A 663 4.73 -14.90 -37.33
C PRO A 663 4.76 -14.65 -38.84
N ALA A 664 3.61 -14.27 -39.41
CA ALA A 664 3.46 -13.90 -40.82
C ALA A 664 2.71 -12.58 -40.99
N LYS A 665 3.12 -11.73 -41.89
CA LYS A 665 2.42 -10.49 -42.26
C LYS A 665 1.52 -10.66 -43.47
N ALA A 666 1.78 -11.67 -44.29
CA ALA A 666 0.95 -12.07 -45.43
C ALA A 666 0.09 -13.28 -45.06
N MET A 667 -0.92 -13.59 -45.87
CA MET A 667 -1.80 -14.76 -45.66
C MET A 667 -1.15 -16.04 -46.20
N GLU A 668 0.15 -16.17 -46.00
CA GLU A 668 0.95 -17.34 -46.33
C GLU A 668 2.17 -17.45 -45.41
N ALA A 669 2.65 -18.64 -45.19
CA ALA A 669 3.87 -18.90 -44.45
C ALA A 669 4.55 -20.20 -44.91
N THR A 670 5.89 -20.24 -44.79
CA THR A 670 6.67 -21.44 -45.02
C THR A 670 7.32 -21.89 -43.72
N VAL A 671 7.05 -23.11 -43.28
CA VAL A 671 7.67 -23.74 -42.10
C VAL A 671 8.62 -24.80 -42.57
N THR A 672 9.89 -24.62 -42.24
CA THR A 672 11.01 -25.52 -42.66
C THR A 672 11.45 -26.41 -41.48
N GLY A 673 12.21 -27.47 -41.82
CA GLY A 673 12.81 -28.34 -40.77
C GLY A 673 11.77 -29.15 -39.99
N ASN A 674 10.67 -29.54 -40.63
CA ASN A 674 9.67 -30.38 -40.00
C ASN A 674 10.24 -31.80 -39.80
N PRO A 675 10.17 -32.37 -38.59
CA PRO A 675 10.53 -33.76 -38.36
C PRO A 675 9.74 -34.73 -39.24
N GLY A 676 10.18 -35.94 -39.38
CA GLY A 676 9.43 -36.98 -40.11
C GLY A 676 8.16 -37.36 -39.37
N GLY A 677 7.01 -37.32 -40.06
CA GLY A 677 5.72 -37.68 -39.44
C GLY A 677 4.58 -36.77 -39.88
N THR A 678 3.46 -36.90 -39.17
CA THR A 678 2.29 -36.04 -39.36
C THR A 678 2.32 -34.96 -38.28
N HIS A 679 2.24 -33.70 -38.72
CA HIS A 679 2.20 -32.54 -37.85
C HIS A 679 0.88 -31.80 -38.00
N THR A 680 0.43 -31.18 -36.93
CA THR A 680 -0.72 -30.27 -36.91
C THR A 680 -0.21 -28.85 -36.98
N TYR A 681 -0.59 -28.15 -38.06
CA TYR A 681 -0.33 -26.71 -38.21
C TYR A 681 -1.60 -25.96 -37.84
N ALA A 682 -1.44 -24.87 -37.06
CA ALA A 682 -2.54 -23.98 -36.76
C ALA A 682 -2.16 -22.54 -37.15
N VAL A 683 -3.14 -21.78 -37.57
CA VAL A 683 -2.98 -20.36 -37.88
C VAL A 683 -4.01 -19.55 -37.11
N THR A 684 -3.55 -18.49 -36.47
CA THR A 684 -4.38 -17.47 -35.85
C THR A 684 -4.15 -16.11 -36.49
N ALA A 685 -5.16 -15.27 -36.51
CA ALA A 685 -5.05 -13.85 -36.85
C ALA A 685 -4.68 -13.06 -35.58
N VAL A 686 -3.75 -12.11 -35.69
CA VAL A 686 -3.29 -11.25 -34.60
C VAL A 686 -3.80 -9.83 -34.82
N TYR A 687 -4.37 -9.22 -33.79
CA TYR A 687 -4.96 -7.89 -33.81
C TYR A 687 -4.06 -6.83 -33.18
N ALA A 688 -4.43 -5.55 -33.32
CA ALA A 688 -3.59 -4.44 -32.84
C ALA A 688 -3.35 -4.45 -31.32
N ASP A 689 -4.29 -4.98 -30.55
CA ASP A 689 -4.21 -5.20 -29.10
C ASP A 689 -3.35 -6.41 -28.69
N GLY A 690 -2.77 -7.14 -29.67
CA GLY A 690 -2.02 -8.36 -29.45
C GLY A 690 -2.87 -9.61 -29.22
N SER A 691 -4.20 -9.50 -29.21
CA SER A 691 -5.07 -10.67 -29.11
C SER A 691 -5.04 -11.52 -30.37
N GLU A 692 -5.36 -12.82 -30.24
CA GLU A 692 -5.44 -13.77 -31.34
C GLU A 692 -6.86 -14.25 -31.59
N SER A 693 -7.14 -14.61 -32.84
CA SER A 693 -8.39 -15.27 -33.23
C SER A 693 -8.44 -16.72 -32.76
N LEU A 694 -9.63 -17.36 -32.93
CA LEU A 694 -9.71 -18.82 -32.85
C LEU A 694 -8.72 -19.46 -33.80
N PRO A 695 -8.00 -20.52 -33.36
CA PRO A 695 -7.04 -21.22 -34.22
C PRO A 695 -7.78 -22.07 -35.25
N VAL A 696 -7.33 -22.02 -36.48
CA VAL A 696 -7.77 -22.96 -37.54
C VAL A 696 -6.63 -23.90 -37.83
N SER A 697 -6.87 -25.20 -37.72
CA SER A 697 -5.83 -26.23 -37.79
C SER A 697 -6.00 -27.12 -39.03
N ILE A 698 -4.86 -27.58 -39.53
CA ILE A 698 -4.76 -28.53 -40.65
C ILE A 698 -3.58 -29.49 -40.41
N SER A 699 -3.74 -30.75 -40.81
CA SER A 699 -2.62 -31.73 -40.72
C SER A 699 -1.84 -31.82 -42.00
N GLY A 700 -0.51 -31.81 -41.89
CA GLY A 700 0.43 -32.06 -42.97
C GLY A 700 1.35 -33.22 -42.62
N THR A 701 1.56 -34.14 -43.56
CA THR A 701 2.49 -35.25 -43.36
C THR A 701 3.71 -35.03 -44.19
N THR A 702 4.88 -34.93 -43.50
CA THR A 702 6.16 -34.89 -44.20
C THR A 702 6.33 -36.19 -45.02
N GLY A 703 6.48 -36.06 -46.31
CA GLY A 703 6.90 -37.19 -47.13
C GLY A 703 8.20 -37.74 -46.52
N ILE A 704 8.36 -39.07 -46.51
CA ILE A 704 9.68 -39.64 -46.25
C ILE A 704 10.56 -39.00 -47.32
N ALA A 705 11.51 -38.13 -46.90
CA ALA A 705 12.49 -37.55 -47.81
C ALA A 705 13.06 -38.73 -48.59
N ALA A 706 12.89 -38.72 -49.90
CA ALA A 706 13.52 -39.74 -50.74
C ALA A 706 14.99 -39.67 -50.35
N VAL A 707 15.45 -40.63 -49.57
CA VAL A 707 16.86 -40.72 -49.23
C VAL A 707 17.55 -40.61 -50.55
N ASN A 708 18.33 -39.51 -50.74
CA ASN A 708 19.13 -39.35 -51.93
C ASN A 708 20.08 -40.54 -52.05
N ALA A 709 19.56 -41.58 -52.66
CA ALA A 709 20.21 -42.86 -52.81
C ALA A 709 21.21 -42.83 -53.96
N GLU A 710 21.68 -41.63 -54.34
CA GLU A 710 22.63 -41.53 -55.45
C GLU A 710 24.05 -41.97 -55.11
N LYS A 711 24.39 -42.28 -53.88
CA LYS A 711 25.75 -42.69 -53.51
C LYS A 711 25.88 -44.09 -52.86
N ALA A 712 24.82 -44.82 -52.62
CA ALA A 712 24.89 -46.15 -51.97
C ALA A 712 24.49 -47.35 -52.85
N ALA A 713 24.48 -47.19 -54.16
CA ALA A 713 23.78 -48.15 -55.01
C ALA A 713 24.68 -49.02 -55.90
N SER A 714 25.94 -49.22 -55.58
CA SER A 714 26.77 -50.09 -56.38
C SER A 714 27.46 -51.26 -55.65
N ASP A 715 27.14 -51.46 -54.35
CA ASP A 715 27.79 -52.47 -53.51
C ASP A 715 27.05 -53.80 -53.42
N GLY A 716 25.93 -53.93 -54.11
CA GLY A 716 25.15 -55.19 -54.13
C GLY A 716 24.50 -55.53 -52.79
N THR A 717 24.38 -54.58 -51.88
CA THR A 717 23.73 -54.82 -50.55
C THR A 717 22.24 -55.02 -50.73
N VAL A 718 21.72 -56.06 -50.03
CA VAL A 718 20.28 -56.42 -50.01
C VAL A 718 19.70 -56.03 -48.66
N TYR A 719 18.55 -55.35 -48.70
CA TYR A 719 17.81 -54.92 -47.54
C TYR A 719 16.44 -55.58 -47.47
N SER A 720 15.95 -55.83 -46.27
CA SER A 720 14.54 -56.18 -46.04
C SER A 720 13.66 -54.97 -46.36
N ILE A 721 12.35 -55.16 -46.49
CA ILE A 721 11.41 -54.08 -46.81
C ILE A 721 11.27 -53.04 -45.68
N ASP A 722 11.68 -53.37 -44.47
CA ASP A 722 11.77 -52.49 -43.30
C ASP A 722 13.16 -51.81 -43.17
N GLY A 723 14.02 -51.92 -44.21
CA GLY A 723 15.28 -51.18 -44.35
C GLY A 723 16.47 -51.81 -43.62
N MET A 724 16.38 -53.02 -43.04
CA MET A 724 17.54 -53.68 -42.44
C MET A 724 18.39 -54.38 -43.49
N LYS A 725 19.69 -54.24 -43.37
CA LYS A 725 20.64 -54.97 -44.20
C LYS A 725 20.59 -56.47 -43.90
N VAL A 726 20.30 -57.30 -44.87
CA VAL A 726 20.12 -58.75 -44.73
C VAL A 726 21.17 -59.58 -45.50
N GLY A 727 21.95 -58.96 -46.36
CA GLY A 727 23.00 -59.62 -47.11
C GLY A 727 23.52 -58.86 -48.30
N LYS A 728 24.23 -59.55 -49.23
CA LYS A 728 24.66 -59.02 -50.50
C LYS A 728 24.05 -59.82 -51.65
N GLN A 729 24.10 -59.27 -52.83
CA GLN A 729 23.68 -59.95 -54.06
C GLN A 729 24.48 -61.23 -54.28
N GLY A 730 23.76 -62.33 -54.34
CA GLY A 730 24.35 -63.70 -54.45
C GLY A 730 24.31 -64.49 -53.16
N ASP A 731 23.99 -63.91 -52.03
CA ASP A 731 23.79 -64.64 -50.79
C ASP A 731 22.51 -65.48 -50.82
N LYS A 732 22.53 -66.64 -50.13
CA LYS A 732 21.31 -67.43 -49.92
C LYS A 732 20.36 -66.75 -48.93
N LEU A 733 19.44 -65.99 -49.49
CA LEU A 733 18.38 -65.37 -48.68
C LEU A 733 17.19 -66.29 -48.51
N ARG A 734 16.45 -66.12 -47.44
CA ARG A 734 15.17 -66.82 -47.27
C ARG A 734 14.17 -66.34 -48.32
N PRO A 735 13.18 -67.16 -48.73
CA PRO A 735 12.12 -66.67 -49.60
C PRO A 735 11.43 -65.44 -48.97
N GLY A 736 11.27 -64.37 -49.75
CA GLY A 736 10.72 -63.11 -49.25
C GLY A 736 10.91 -61.96 -50.26
N LEU A 737 10.38 -60.78 -49.86
CA LEU A 737 10.49 -59.53 -50.62
C LEU A 737 11.65 -58.69 -50.06
N TYR A 738 12.60 -58.29 -50.93
CA TYR A 738 13.79 -57.57 -50.57
C TYR A 738 14.00 -56.29 -51.46
N ILE A 739 14.80 -55.39 -51.02
CA ILE A 739 15.25 -54.23 -51.81
C ILE A 739 16.73 -54.46 -52.16
N MET A 740 17.02 -54.55 -53.46
CA MET A 740 18.34 -54.70 -54.00
C MET A 740 18.54 -53.70 -55.17
N ASN A 741 19.60 -52.90 -55.12
CA ASN A 741 19.86 -51.91 -56.17
C ASN A 741 18.63 -51.03 -56.47
N LYS A 742 17.96 -50.54 -55.43
CA LYS A 742 16.75 -49.72 -55.51
C LYS A 742 15.51 -50.39 -56.12
N LYS A 743 15.58 -51.69 -56.38
CA LYS A 743 14.42 -52.44 -56.92
C LYS A 743 13.91 -53.45 -55.92
N LYS A 744 12.63 -53.64 -55.89
CA LYS A 744 12.00 -54.76 -55.13
C LYS A 744 12.31 -56.07 -55.86
N VAL A 745 12.90 -57.04 -55.15
CA VAL A 745 13.28 -58.36 -55.66
C VAL A 745 12.61 -59.41 -54.80
N VAL A 746 11.92 -60.35 -55.46
CA VAL A 746 11.29 -61.51 -54.79
C VAL A 746 12.32 -62.65 -54.85
N VAL A 747 12.74 -63.16 -53.71
CA VAL A 747 13.52 -64.40 -53.59
C VAL A 747 12.52 -65.54 -53.35
N ARG A 748 12.51 -66.50 -54.20
CA ARG A 748 11.61 -67.65 -54.12
C ARG A 748 12.31 -68.86 -53.50
#